data_25ce0153fb066f48831f9b8cbf5afda4
#
_entry.id   25ce0153fb066f48831f9b8cbf5afda4
#
_cell.length_a   1.000
_cell.length_b   1.000
_cell.length_c   1.000
_cell.angle_alpha   90.00
_cell.angle_beta   90.00
_cell.angle_gamma   90.00
#
_symmetry.space_group_name_H-M   'P 1'
#
loop_
_entity.id
_entity.type
_entity.pdbx_description
1 polymer ?
#
loop_
_entity_poly.entity_id
_entity_poly.type
_entity_poly.pdbx_seq_one_letter_code
_entity_poly.pdbx_strand_id
1 'polypeptide(L)'
;MRVRPFFEHTIRFSTLALCALGVMATLGWLLAFAGGWIAWTLLALFAALVLVGLWDLVQTRHAILRNYPILGHLRFALEFIRPEIRQYFIEGDIEHGEPFTRAQRNVVYQRAKGEPDVRPFGTKLDVGANGYEWINHSLQPTRIDSHDFRVWIGGQPGTPRAGASPCTQPYSASVFNISAMSFGALGANAILALNLGAKLDGFAHDTGEGGISRYHRRHGGDLIWEIGSGYFGCRNDDGSFSPERFAAQALDPQVKMIELKLSQGAKPGHGGMLPGAKVTPEIAAARGVPVGQDCVSPSAHSAFSTPIELMHFIARLRELSGGKPVGFKLCIGHIWEWFGLVKAMLETDITPDFIVVDGAEGGTGAAPIEFADHMGAPVQEGLNLVSNTLIGVRLRHRIKIGAAGKVVNSFDLARMFALGADWCNSGRGFMMALGCIQAQVCHTGRCPTGITTQDPMRERALVVAQKAPRVAQYHANTLHALKELLQAAGLMHPDQLYTHHIVRRIDATRVRLLSAMMPTMRIGAILDDLEHQHNTYRLYWPLADAHSCQPLPPSAEQLAASPGIHPTVAGRPASAVQIAEELSRKRKPVPAPVSALVPEQALAFHSSAASPSQVPREWTGSGSDLLAAAMQLEGEDEARTHADGPPHGKG
;
A
#
# COMPACT_ATOMS: atom_id res chain seq x y z
N MET A 1 21.07 -18.60 49.36
CA MET A 1 20.08 -18.29 48.31
C MET A 1 18.93 -17.37 48.81
N ARG A 2 19.15 -16.45 49.76
CA ARG A 2 18.13 -15.54 50.32
C ARG A 2 18.43 -14.03 50.12
N VAL A 3 19.38 -13.66 49.25
CA VAL A 3 19.78 -12.26 49.04
C VAL A 3 19.04 -11.60 47.86
N ARG A 4 18.46 -12.39 46.95
CA ARG A 4 17.75 -11.87 45.76
C ARG A 4 16.51 -10.99 46.05
N PRO A 5 15.58 -11.34 46.96
CA PRO A 5 14.36 -10.53 47.12
C PRO A 5 14.63 -9.15 47.71
N PHE A 6 15.66 -9.02 48.58
CA PHE A 6 16.02 -7.72 49.18
C PHE A 6 16.61 -6.76 48.13
N PHE A 7 17.47 -7.26 47.24
CA PHE A 7 18.07 -6.46 46.17
C PHE A 7 17.01 -6.00 45.15
N GLU A 8 16.06 -6.85 44.80
CA GLU A 8 14.99 -6.50 43.85
C GLU A 8 14.05 -5.43 44.42
N HIS A 9 13.68 -5.49 45.69
CA HIS A 9 12.88 -4.47 46.33
C HIS A 9 13.60 -3.13 46.48
N THR A 10 14.92 -3.15 46.75
CA THR A 10 15.72 -1.94 46.92
C THR A 10 15.90 -1.18 45.60
N ILE A 11 16.10 -1.89 44.48
CA ILE A 11 16.27 -1.27 43.15
C ILE A 11 14.96 -0.62 42.65
N ARG A 12 13.80 -1.18 42.98
CA ARG A 12 12.50 -0.67 42.53
C ARG A 12 12.25 0.79 42.88
N PHE A 13 12.57 1.17 44.10
CA PHE A 13 12.29 2.50 44.63
C PHE A 13 13.54 3.37 44.82
N SER A 14 14.70 2.88 44.41
CA SER A 14 15.99 3.56 44.63
C SER A 14 16.01 4.95 43.99
N THR A 15 15.49 5.13 42.79
CA THR A 15 15.44 6.42 42.11
C THR A 15 14.55 7.43 42.83
N LEU A 16 13.40 7.01 43.35
CA LEU A 16 12.51 7.86 44.12
C LEU A 16 13.16 8.24 45.47
N ALA A 17 13.79 7.27 46.13
CA ALA A 17 14.52 7.52 47.39
C ALA A 17 15.69 8.48 47.19
N LEU A 18 16.48 8.30 46.12
CA LEU A 18 17.58 9.21 45.74
C LEU A 18 17.10 10.62 45.46
N CYS A 19 15.97 10.78 44.74
CA CYS A 19 15.37 12.08 44.49
C CYS A 19 14.87 12.74 45.79
N ALA A 20 14.28 11.97 46.72
CA ALA A 20 13.84 12.48 48.01
C ALA A 20 15.06 12.91 48.90
N LEU A 21 16.13 12.12 48.88
CA LEU A 21 17.40 12.51 49.53
C LEU A 21 17.99 13.77 48.88
N GLY A 22 17.89 13.92 47.54
CA GLY A 22 18.28 15.13 46.83
C GLY A 22 17.50 16.37 47.29
N VAL A 23 16.17 16.24 47.49
CA VAL A 23 15.35 17.33 48.06
C VAL A 23 15.85 17.69 49.46
N MET A 24 16.09 16.72 50.34
CA MET A 24 16.55 17.00 51.71
C MET A 24 17.94 17.64 51.73
N ALA A 25 18.87 17.15 50.92
CA ALA A 25 20.22 17.68 50.80
C ALA A 25 20.24 19.13 50.28
N THR A 26 19.47 19.42 49.23
CA THR A 26 19.38 20.77 48.65
C THR A 26 18.67 21.74 49.59
N LEU A 27 17.63 21.30 50.28
CA LEU A 27 16.98 22.09 51.33
C LEU A 27 17.92 22.39 52.49
N GLY A 28 18.67 21.41 52.98
CA GLY A 28 19.69 21.57 53.99
C GLY A 28 20.79 22.58 53.59
N TRP A 29 21.23 22.50 52.33
CA TRP A 29 22.19 23.48 51.78
C TRP A 29 21.63 24.91 51.77
N LEU A 30 20.37 25.08 51.30
CA LEU A 30 19.71 26.39 51.27
C LEU A 30 19.58 26.98 52.67
N LEU A 31 19.27 26.17 53.69
CA LEU A 31 19.15 26.61 55.08
C LEU A 31 20.52 26.97 55.71
N ALA A 32 21.60 26.25 55.33
CA ALA A 32 22.93 26.43 55.92
C ALA A 32 23.74 27.56 55.25
N PHE A 33 23.59 27.79 53.95
CA PHE A 33 24.51 28.60 53.16
C PHE A 33 23.85 29.72 52.32
N ALA A 34 22.59 30.07 52.59
CA ALA A 34 21.85 31.09 51.82
C ALA A 34 22.05 30.93 50.30
N GLY A 35 21.79 29.71 49.78
CA GLY A 35 22.22 29.19 48.49
C GLY A 35 21.78 29.99 47.29
N GLY A 36 22.66 30.09 46.29
CA GLY A 36 22.43 30.78 45.03
C GLY A 36 21.41 30.02 44.15
N TRP A 37 21.16 30.60 42.97
CA TRP A 37 20.16 30.12 41.98
C TRP A 37 20.30 28.59 41.66
N ILE A 38 21.53 28.04 41.72
CA ILE A 38 21.79 26.62 41.48
C ILE A 38 21.07 25.72 42.50
N ALA A 39 21.12 26.08 43.80
CA ALA A 39 20.48 25.30 44.85
C ALA A 39 18.96 25.31 44.71
N TRP A 40 18.34 26.45 44.31
CA TRP A 40 16.93 26.55 44.04
C TRP A 40 16.50 25.75 42.79
N THR A 41 17.31 25.74 41.71
CA THR A 41 17.07 24.93 40.54
C THR A 41 17.14 23.43 40.82
N LEU A 42 18.16 22.98 41.59
CA LEU A 42 18.27 21.58 42.00
C LEU A 42 17.12 21.15 42.91
N LEU A 43 16.71 22.01 43.85
CA LEU A 43 15.55 21.73 44.70
C LEU A 43 14.27 21.57 43.87
N ALA A 44 14.03 22.48 42.92
CA ALA A 44 12.87 22.41 42.05
C ALA A 44 12.88 21.15 41.17
N LEU A 45 14.04 20.77 40.63
CA LEU A 45 14.21 19.55 39.84
C LEU A 45 13.93 18.28 40.66
N PHE A 46 14.57 18.12 41.84
CA PHE A 46 14.35 16.95 42.67
C PHE A 46 12.93 16.90 43.22
N ALA A 47 12.32 18.04 43.58
CA ALA A 47 10.92 18.10 44.00
C ALA A 47 9.97 17.67 42.90
N ALA A 48 10.19 18.15 41.66
CA ALA A 48 9.39 17.75 40.50
C ALA A 48 9.51 16.23 40.25
N LEU A 49 10.73 15.66 40.31
CA LEU A 49 10.93 14.21 40.14
C LEU A 49 10.26 13.41 41.24
N VAL A 50 10.29 13.88 42.49
CA VAL A 50 9.56 13.23 43.61
C VAL A 50 8.05 13.27 43.36
N LEU A 51 7.50 14.40 42.92
CA LEU A 51 6.07 14.49 42.59
C LEU A 51 5.68 13.53 41.44
N VAL A 52 6.51 13.43 40.39
CA VAL A 52 6.31 12.43 39.31
C VAL A 52 6.34 11.01 39.89
N GLY A 53 7.34 10.69 40.74
CA GLY A 53 7.46 9.36 41.33
C GLY A 53 6.27 9.01 42.26
N LEU A 54 5.75 9.97 43.03
CA LEU A 54 4.54 9.78 43.83
C LEU A 54 3.32 9.55 42.97
N TRP A 55 3.18 10.32 41.88
CA TRP A 55 2.12 10.09 40.88
C TRP A 55 2.21 8.69 40.29
N ASP A 56 3.42 8.24 39.91
CA ASP A 56 3.67 6.90 39.39
C ASP A 56 3.15 5.80 40.32
N LEU A 57 3.33 5.98 41.63
CA LEU A 57 2.83 5.02 42.64
C LEU A 57 1.30 4.96 42.71
N VAL A 58 0.63 6.09 42.52
CA VAL A 58 -0.85 6.20 42.67
C VAL A 58 -1.58 5.83 41.38
N GLN A 59 -1.07 6.19 40.21
CA GLN A 59 -1.71 5.92 38.94
C GLN A 59 -1.91 4.40 38.70
N THR A 60 -2.99 4.01 38.03
CA THR A 60 -3.38 2.61 37.81
C THR A 60 -3.15 2.11 36.37
N ARG A 61 -2.80 3.01 35.43
CA ARG A 61 -2.70 2.71 34.01
C ARG A 61 -1.46 1.93 33.63
N HIS A 62 -0.30 2.22 34.25
CA HIS A 62 0.99 1.65 33.88
C HIS A 62 1.64 0.89 35.04
N ALA A 63 1.56 -0.43 35.03
CA ALA A 63 2.14 -1.29 36.08
C ALA A 63 3.66 -1.10 36.24
N ILE A 64 4.38 -0.82 35.13
CA ILE A 64 5.83 -0.60 35.16
C ILE A 64 6.18 0.66 35.94
N LEU A 65 5.48 1.77 35.74
CA LEU A 65 5.72 3.01 36.48
C LEU A 65 5.45 2.83 37.98
N ARG A 66 4.38 2.10 38.33
CA ARG A 66 4.10 1.77 39.75
C ARG A 66 5.19 0.93 40.41
N ASN A 67 5.81 0.03 39.63
CA ASN A 67 6.89 -0.83 40.16
C ASN A 67 8.26 -0.16 40.14
N TYR A 68 8.50 0.78 39.24
CA TYR A 68 9.76 1.49 39.05
C TYR A 68 9.49 2.99 38.87
N PRO A 69 9.07 3.71 39.95
CA PRO A 69 8.77 5.14 39.86
C PRO A 69 9.96 5.91 39.31
N ILE A 70 9.70 6.88 38.45
CA ILE A 70 10.69 7.71 37.73
C ILE A 70 11.49 6.87 36.72
N LEU A 71 12.17 5.80 37.16
CA LEU A 71 13.03 4.97 36.29
C LEU A 71 12.25 4.33 35.14
N GLY A 72 10.97 3.99 35.37
CA GLY A 72 10.10 3.42 34.36
C GLY A 72 9.88 4.31 33.14
N HIS A 73 9.94 5.64 33.30
CA HIS A 73 9.84 6.59 32.20
C HIS A 73 10.99 6.46 31.19
N LEU A 74 12.20 6.09 31.63
CA LEU A 74 13.32 5.84 30.72
C LEU A 74 13.02 4.73 29.71
N ARG A 75 12.32 3.68 30.16
CA ARG A 75 11.90 2.61 29.25
C ARG A 75 11.00 3.16 28.14
N PHE A 76 9.98 3.95 28.50
CA PHE A 76 9.07 4.52 27.51
C PHE A 76 9.78 5.50 26.57
N ALA A 77 10.72 6.30 27.08
CA ALA A 77 11.57 7.15 26.26
C ALA A 77 12.42 6.34 25.27
N LEU A 78 13.02 5.23 25.72
CA LEU A 78 13.80 4.33 24.85
C LEU A 78 12.90 3.60 23.83
N GLU A 79 11.70 3.18 24.23
CA GLU A 79 10.73 2.60 23.28
C GLU A 79 10.26 3.62 22.24
N PHE A 80 10.14 4.88 22.64
CA PHE A 80 9.76 5.98 21.75
C PHE A 80 10.80 6.24 20.66
N ILE A 81 12.09 6.28 21.00
CA ILE A 81 13.19 6.51 20.04
C ILE A 81 13.70 5.23 19.37
N ARG A 82 13.16 4.05 19.77
CA ARG A 82 13.58 2.74 19.25
C ARG A 82 13.48 2.62 17.73
N PRO A 83 12.40 3.10 17.05
CA PRO A 83 12.29 3.00 15.58
C PRO A 83 13.44 3.70 14.88
N GLU A 84 13.83 4.89 15.35
CA GLU A 84 14.92 5.68 14.78
C GLU A 84 16.28 5.04 15.07
N ILE A 85 16.52 4.59 16.31
CA ILE A 85 17.74 3.85 16.65
C ILE A 85 17.86 2.61 15.78
N ARG A 86 16.78 1.82 15.63
CA ARG A 86 16.77 0.64 14.77
C ARG A 86 17.09 1.01 13.33
N GLN A 87 16.38 2.01 12.77
CA GLN A 87 16.49 2.39 11.37
C GLN A 87 17.85 2.97 11.00
N TYR A 88 18.47 3.78 11.88
CA TYR A 88 19.70 4.50 11.56
C TYR A 88 20.97 3.84 12.07
N PHE A 89 20.91 3.04 13.14
CA PHE A 89 22.10 2.49 13.80
C PHE A 89 22.16 0.96 13.82
N ILE A 90 21.02 0.26 13.86
CA ILE A 90 20.97 -1.19 14.02
C ILE A 90 20.63 -1.89 12.70
N GLU A 91 19.83 -1.27 11.84
CA GLU A 91 19.42 -1.85 10.57
C GLU A 91 20.62 -2.07 9.66
N GLY A 92 20.94 -3.34 9.38
CA GLY A 92 21.93 -3.71 8.39
C GLY A 92 21.50 -3.31 6.98
N ASP A 93 22.44 -3.23 6.04
CA ASP A 93 22.16 -2.84 4.65
C ASP A 93 21.18 -3.80 3.95
N ILE A 94 21.14 -5.08 4.34
CA ILE A 94 20.43 -6.16 3.63
C ILE A 94 19.46 -6.92 4.55
N GLU A 95 19.78 -7.13 5.81
CA GLU A 95 19.14 -8.16 6.64
C GLU A 95 17.86 -7.71 7.37
N HIS A 96 17.63 -6.43 7.63
CA HIS A 96 16.60 -6.01 8.59
C HIS A 96 15.76 -4.80 8.16
N GLY A 97 15.71 -4.47 6.88
CA GLY A 97 14.93 -3.32 6.40
C GLY A 97 13.51 -3.71 5.99
N GLU A 98 12.54 -3.59 6.86
CA GLU A 98 11.14 -3.88 6.55
C GLU A 98 10.34 -2.57 6.39
N PRO A 99 9.51 -2.47 5.36
CA PRO A 99 9.28 -3.40 4.25
C PRO A 99 10.35 -3.36 3.13
N PHE A 100 11.25 -2.35 3.11
CA PHE A 100 12.36 -2.23 2.15
C PHE A 100 13.69 -2.12 2.90
N THR A 101 14.67 -2.91 2.48
CA THR A 101 16.03 -2.85 3.03
C THR A 101 16.68 -1.51 2.73
N ARG A 102 17.71 -1.15 3.51
CA ARG A 102 18.49 0.06 3.27
C ARG A 102 19.11 0.08 1.87
N ALA A 103 19.59 -1.08 1.39
CA ALA A 103 20.12 -1.22 0.04
C ALA A 103 19.09 -0.93 -1.05
N GLN A 104 17.86 -1.43 -0.91
CA GLN A 104 16.76 -1.14 -1.84
C GLN A 104 16.39 0.36 -1.84
N ARG A 105 16.27 0.97 -0.65
CA ARG A 105 15.99 2.42 -0.53
C ARG A 105 17.09 3.26 -1.16
N ASN A 106 18.36 2.90 -0.92
CA ASN A 106 19.51 3.64 -1.45
C ASN A 106 19.56 3.65 -2.97
N VAL A 107 19.24 2.54 -3.65
CA VAL A 107 19.15 2.51 -5.12
C VAL A 107 18.13 3.52 -5.63
N VAL A 108 16.96 3.61 -4.99
CA VAL A 108 15.95 4.60 -5.36
C VAL A 108 16.44 6.02 -5.13
N TYR A 109 17.07 6.30 -3.97
CA TYR A 109 17.58 7.64 -3.66
C TYR A 109 18.69 8.08 -4.61
N GLN A 110 19.64 7.18 -4.94
CA GLN A 110 20.72 7.45 -5.89
C GLN A 110 20.15 7.75 -7.28
N ARG A 111 19.28 6.89 -7.80
CA ARG A 111 18.64 7.09 -9.11
C ARG A 111 17.80 8.36 -9.18
N ALA A 112 17.05 8.67 -8.11
CA ALA A 112 16.25 9.89 -8.04
C ALA A 112 17.10 11.16 -8.02
N LYS A 113 18.32 11.10 -7.49
CA LYS A 113 19.24 12.24 -7.43
C LYS A 113 20.21 12.30 -8.62
N GLY A 114 20.23 11.28 -9.50
CA GLY A 114 21.23 11.16 -10.55
C GLY A 114 22.63 10.85 -10.01
N GLU A 115 22.73 10.25 -8.83
CA GLU A 115 23.99 9.79 -8.24
C GLU A 115 24.38 8.42 -8.80
N PRO A 116 25.68 8.10 -8.89
CA PRO A 116 26.13 6.76 -9.34
C PRO A 116 25.58 5.64 -8.44
N ASP A 117 24.92 4.64 -9.02
CA ASP A 117 24.35 3.47 -8.33
C ASP A 117 25.19 2.19 -8.53
N VAL A 118 26.51 2.35 -8.52
CA VAL A 118 27.51 1.29 -8.74
C VAL A 118 28.02 0.68 -7.42
N ARG A 119 28.53 -0.54 -7.49
CA ARG A 119 29.15 -1.27 -6.38
C ARG A 119 30.58 -1.71 -6.72
N PRO A 120 31.58 -0.83 -6.55
CA PRO A 120 32.95 -1.11 -7.00
C PRO A 120 33.60 -2.35 -6.37
N PHE A 121 33.22 -2.68 -5.12
CA PHE A 121 33.75 -3.85 -4.39
C PHE A 121 32.95 -5.15 -4.64
N GLY A 122 31.89 -5.09 -5.45
CA GLY A 122 31.04 -6.24 -5.75
C GLY A 122 29.74 -6.28 -4.96
N THR A 123 29.03 -7.41 -5.07
CA THR A 123 27.71 -7.57 -4.45
C THR A 123 27.80 -7.61 -2.92
N LYS A 124 26.80 -6.99 -2.28
CA LYS A 124 26.55 -7.14 -0.83
C LYS A 124 25.56 -8.28 -0.52
N LEU A 125 24.95 -8.88 -1.57
CA LEU A 125 23.99 -9.97 -1.40
C LEU A 125 24.76 -11.27 -1.15
N ASP A 126 24.23 -12.10 -0.27
CA ASP A 126 24.68 -13.49 -0.14
C ASP A 126 24.16 -14.29 -1.34
N VAL A 127 25.04 -14.49 -2.33
CA VAL A 127 24.73 -15.27 -3.54
C VAL A 127 24.55 -16.77 -3.26
N GLY A 128 24.92 -17.22 -2.05
CA GLY A 128 24.71 -18.57 -1.55
C GLY A 128 23.36 -18.77 -0.87
N ALA A 129 22.66 -17.70 -0.51
CA ALA A 129 21.40 -17.76 0.23
C ALA A 129 20.27 -18.40 -0.58
N ASN A 130 19.37 -19.09 0.13
CA ASN A 130 18.14 -19.61 -0.45
C ASN A 130 17.28 -18.46 -0.99
N GLY A 131 16.71 -18.64 -2.17
CA GLY A 131 15.90 -17.62 -2.82
C GLY A 131 16.70 -16.57 -3.60
N TYR A 132 18.04 -16.62 -3.61
CA TYR A 132 18.84 -15.74 -4.46
C TYR A 132 18.52 -15.99 -5.94
N GLU A 133 18.30 -14.91 -6.69
CA GLU A 133 17.94 -14.94 -8.11
C GLU A 133 18.93 -14.16 -8.95
N TRP A 134 19.11 -14.60 -10.20
CA TRP A 134 19.92 -13.90 -11.21
C TRP A 134 19.37 -14.11 -12.62
N ILE A 135 19.78 -13.22 -13.54
CA ILE A 135 19.53 -13.36 -14.98
C ILE A 135 20.77 -13.95 -15.64
N ASN A 136 20.57 -14.94 -16.51
CA ASN A 136 21.65 -15.49 -17.33
C ASN A 136 22.07 -14.46 -18.38
N HIS A 137 23.37 -14.14 -18.43
CA HIS A 137 23.91 -13.29 -19.48
C HIS A 137 24.20 -14.08 -20.77
N SER A 138 24.25 -13.36 -21.88
CA SER A 138 24.60 -13.90 -23.20
C SER A 138 26.11 -13.68 -23.52
N LEU A 139 26.70 -14.59 -24.27
CA LEU A 139 28.01 -14.37 -24.90
C LEU A 139 27.92 -13.42 -26.11
N GLN A 140 26.72 -13.12 -26.58
CA GLN A 140 26.44 -12.18 -27.66
C GLN A 140 25.46 -11.09 -27.13
N PRO A 141 25.97 -10.13 -26.36
CA PRO A 141 25.13 -9.02 -25.86
C PRO A 141 24.58 -8.21 -27.03
N THR A 142 23.40 -7.68 -26.88
CA THR A 142 22.75 -6.82 -27.85
C THR A 142 23.07 -5.35 -27.61
N ARG A 143 22.70 -4.49 -28.55
CA ARG A 143 22.75 -3.04 -28.40
C ARG A 143 21.36 -2.47 -28.56
N ILE A 144 20.91 -1.71 -27.56
CA ILE A 144 19.62 -1.01 -27.52
C ILE A 144 19.90 0.48 -27.50
N ASP A 145 19.38 1.25 -28.44
CA ASP A 145 19.68 2.68 -28.54
C ASP A 145 18.92 3.50 -27.50
N SER A 146 17.64 3.19 -27.25
CA SER A 146 16.77 3.91 -26.31
C SER A 146 16.38 3.04 -25.13
N HIS A 147 16.21 3.64 -23.95
CA HIS A 147 15.59 3.01 -22.78
C HIS A 147 14.11 3.37 -22.63
N ASP A 148 13.51 4.12 -23.56
CA ASP A 148 12.07 4.42 -23.58
C ASP A 148 11.28 3.20 -24.08
N PHE A 149 11.14 2.20 -23.21
CA PHE A 149 10.34 1.02 -23.49
C PHE A 149 8.86 1.32 -23.34
N ARG A 150 8.08 1.00 -24.38
CA ARG A 150 6.65 1.30 -24.42
C ARG A 150 5.82 0.04 -24.67
N VAL A 151 4.60 0.06 -24.13
CA VAL A 151 3.60 -0.98 -24.35
C VAL A 151 2.29 -0.34 -24.84
N TRP A 152 1.72 -0.88 -25.91
CA TRP A 152 0.40 -0.46 -26.40
C TRP A 152 -0.70 -1.15 -25.60
N ILE A 153 -1.54 -0.36 -24.93
CA ILE A 153 -2.70 -0.82 -24.16
C ILE A 153 -3.96 -0.45 -24.93
N GLY A 154 -4.86 -1.42 -25.12
CA GLY A 154 -6.03 -1.24 -25.98
C GLY A 154 -5.78 -1.61 -27.43
N GLY A 155 -4.63 -2.21 -27.78
CA GLY A 155 -4.25 -2.59 -29.14
C GLY A 155 -3.29 -1.59 -29.80
N GLN A 156 -2.75 -1.93 -30.95
CA GLN A 156 -1.93 -1.00 -31.73
C GLN A 156 -2.84 -0.10 -32.60
N PRO A 157 -2.49 1.19 -32.78
CA PRO A 157 -3.22 2.07 -33.67
C PRO A 157 -3.34 1.50 -35.08
N GLY A 158 -4.54 1.58 -35.65
CA GLY A 158 -4.80 1.09 -37.01
C GLY A 158 -4.95 -0.43 -37.18
N THR A 159 -4.79 -1.20 -36.10
CA THR A 159 -4.99 -2.66 -36.12
C THR A 159 -6.42 -2.99 -35.67
N PRO A 160 -7.23 -3.70 -36.47
CA PRO A 160 -8.55 -4.17 -36.05
C PRO A 160 -8.43 -5.05 -34.81
N ARG A 161 -9.28 -4.82 -33.81
CA ARG A 161 -9.31 -5.58 -32.59
C ARG A 161 -10.55 -6.47 -32.52
N ALA A 162 -10.35 -7.73 -32.15
CA ALA A 162 -11.46 -8.67 -31.95
C ALA A 162 -12.16 -8.39 -30.60
N GLY A 163 -13.44 -8.69 -30.53
CA GLY A 163 -14.29 -8.60 -29.35
C GLY A 163 -15.53 -7.74 -29.54
N ALA A 164 -16.49 -7.93 -28.65
CA ALA A 164 -17.80 -7.26 -28.73
C ALA A 164 -17.75 -5.75 -28.44
N SER A 165 -16.71 -5.28 -27.71
CA SER A 165 -16.55 -3.86 -27.38
C SER A 165 -15.06 -3.49 -27.43
N PRO A 166 -14.47 -3.23 -28.62
CA PRO A 166 -13.05 -2.93 -28.75
C PRO A 166 -12.71 -1.50 -28.30
N CYS A 167 -11.49 -1.33 -27.75
CA CYS A 167 -10.90 -0.01 -27.53
C CYS A 167 -10.61 0.68 -28.86
N THR A 168 -10.92 1.97 -28.98
CA THR A 168 -10.70 2.79 -30.18
C THR A 168 -9.65 3.89 -29.99
N GLN A 169 -9.25 4.16 -28.75
CA GLN A 169 -8.22 5.14 -28.38
C GLN A 169 -7.07 4.48 -27.60
N PRO A 170 -6.26 3.61 -28.23
CA PRO A 170 -5.19 2.91 -27.53
C PRO A 170 -4.14 3.90 -26.99
N TYR A 171 -3.52 3.53 -25.86
CA TYR A 171 -2.49 4.32 -25.20
C TYR A 171 -1.13 3.62 -25.20
N SER A 172 -0.08 4.38 -25.57
CA SER A 172 1.31 3.92 -25.47
C SER A 172 1.85 4.27 -24.08
N ALA A 173 1.80 3.33 -23.16
CA ALA A 173 2.28 3.50 -21.79
C ALA A 173 3.78 3.19 -21.68
N SER A 174 4.48 3.83 -20.74
CA SER A 174 5.78 3.35 -20.29
C SER A 174 5.64 1.96 -19.65
N VAL A 175 6.69 1.14 -19.72
CA VAL A 175 6.72 -0.15 -19.01
C VAL A 175 6.91 0.02 -17.48
N PHE A 176 7.07 1.25 -16.98
CA PHE A 176 7.20 1.55 -15.56
C PHE A 176 6.42 2.83 -15.21
N ASN A 177 5.41 2.74 -14.33
CA ASN A 177 4.49 3.83 -14.04
C ASN A 177 4.29 4.03 -12.53
N ILE A 178 3.74 5.20 -12.13
CA ILE A 178 3.34 5.46 -10.76
C ILE A 178 2.08 4.67 -10.43
N SER A 179 2.13 3.84 -9.39
CA SER A 179 1.00 3.07 -8.88
C SER A 179 -0.02 3.97 -8.17
N ALA A 180 -1.24 3.47 -8.04
CA ALA A 180 -2.38 4.09 -7.39
C ALA A 180 -2.08 4.64 -5.99
N MET A 181 -2.16 5.96 -5.84
CA MET A 181 -1.97 6.68 -4.57
C MET A 181 -2.87 7.91 -4.53
N SER A 182 -3.96 7.85 -3.76
CA SER A 182 -5.00 8.86 -3.79
C SER A 182 -4.59 10.19 -3.16
N PHE A 183 -5.13 11.30 -3.69
CA PHE A 183 -5.17 12.58 -2.99
C PHE A 183 -6.00 12.44 -1.70
N GLY A 184 -5.44 12.86 -0.59
CA GLY A 184 -5.97 12.61 0.76
C GLY A 184 -5.15 11.56 1.52
N ALA A 185 -4.68 10.49 0.85
CA ALA A 185 -3.60 9.67 1.38
C ALA A 185 -2.26 10.39 1.22
N LEU A 186 -1.99 10.96 0.04
CA LEU A 186 -0.90 11.89 -0.21
C LEU A 186 -1.37 13.34 -0.10
N GLY A 187 -0.47 14.24 0.26
CA GLY A 187 -0.68 15.67 0.24
C GLY A 187 -0.61 16.28 -1.17
N ALA A 188 -1.06 17.53 -1.32
CA ALA A 188 -1.13 18.23 -2.60
C ALA A 188 0.23 18.34 -3.30
N ASN A 189 1.29 18.72 -2.57
CA ASN A 189 2.62 18.88 -3.14
C ASN A 189 3.21 17.54 -3.62
N ALA A 190 2.88 16.44 -2.95
CA ALA A 190 3.29 15.10 -3.40
C ALA A 190 2.63 14.72 -4.72
N ILE A 191 1.31 14.94 -4.86
CA ILE A 191 0.57 14.72 -6.11
C ILE A 191 1.12 15.59 -7.24
N LEU A 192 1.34 16.88 -6.97
CA LEU A 192 1.92 17.81 -7.94
C LEU A 192 3.30 17.36 -8.43
N ALA A 193 4.18 16.96 -7.51
CA ALA A 193 5.54 16.51 -7.86
C ALA A 193 5.53 15.19 -8.64
N LEU A 194 4.64 14.25 -8.29
CA LEU A 194 4.47 12.98 -9.01
C LEU A 194 3.97 13.24 -10.43
N ASN A 195 2.90 14.03 -10.60
CA ASN A 195 2.33 14.28 -11.92
C ASN A 195 3.26 15.09 -12.81
N LEU A 196 3.96 16.10 -12.26
CA LEU A 196 4.95 16.86 -13.03
C LEU A 196 6.14 15.96 -13.44
N GLY A 197 6.63 15.10 -12.53
CA GLY A 197 7.70 14.16 -12.85
C GLY A 197 7.29 13.15 -13.92
N ALA A 198 6.07 12.64 -13.86
CA ALA A 198 5.51 11.76 -14.88
C ALA A 198 5.44 12.45 -16.25
N LYS A 199 5.03 13.74 -16.28
CA LYS A 199 5.02 14.55 -17.51
C LYS A 199 6.43 14.76 -18.07
N LEU A 200 7.42 15.03 -17.20
CA LEU A 200 8.78 15.34 -17.63
C LEU A 200 9.45 14.16 -18.37
N ASP A 201 9.12 12.94 -18.01
CA ASP A 201 9.74 11.73 -18.59
C ASP A 201 8.71 10.82 -19.30
N GLY A 202 7.50 11.31 -19.55
CA GLY A 202 6.52 10.70 -20.45
C GLY A 202 5.92 9.37 -19.97
N PHE A 203 5.61 9.23 -18.67
CA PHE A 203 4.94 8.05 -18.11
C PHE A 203 3.66 8.40 -17.35
N ALA A 204 2.89 7.40 -16.97
CA ALA A 204 1.57 7.59 -16.40
C ALA A 204 1.59 7.72 -14.87
N HIS A 205 0.66 8.54 -14.35
CA HIS A 205 0.35 8.68 -12.93
C HIS A 205 -1.04 8.13 -12.65
N ASP A 206 -1.11 7.03 -11.89
CA ASP A 206 -2.37 6.47 -11.40
C ASP A 206 -2.90 7.29 -10.22
N THR A 207 -4.14 7.76 -10.33
CA THR A 207 -4.77 8.68 -9.36
C THR A 207 -5.08 8.04 -8.02
N GLY A 208 -5.18 6.72 -7.96
CA GLY A 208 -5.81 6.01 -6.85
C GLY A 208 -7.31 6.31 -6.74
N GLU A 209 -8.00 5.59 -5.85
CA GLU A 209 -9.47 5.60 -5.72
C GLU A 209 -10.10 6.91 -5.23
N GLY A 210 -9.31 7.93 -4.92
CA GLY A 210 -9.79 9.20 -4.34
C GLY A 210 -10.42 10.19 -5.32
N GLY A 211 -10.57 9.83 -6.58
CA GLY A 211 -10.98 10.72 -7.68
C GLY A 211 -9.83 11.58 -8.20
N ILE A 212 -10.09 12.29 -9.30
CA ILE A 212 -9.12 13.19 -9.91
C ILE A 212 -9.19 14.56 -9.20
N SER A 213 -8.12 14.94 -8.51
CA SER A 213 -8.02 16.23 -7.85
C SER A 213 -7.50 17.32 -8.81
N ARG A 214 -7.68 18.60 -8.43
CA ARG A 214 -7.08 19.74 -9.14
C ARG A 214 -5.55 19.63 -9.26
N TYR A 215 -4.90 18.94 -8.32
CA TYR A 215 -3.45 18.74 -8.29
C TYR A 215 -2.98 17.74 -9.34
N HIS A 216 -3.76 16.69 -9.63
CA HIS A 216 -3.52 15.77 -10.75
C HIS A 216 -3.60 16.49 -12.11
N ARG A 217 -4.50 17.50 -12.23
CA ARG A 217 -4.72 18.22 -13.48
C ARG A 217 -3.70 19.34 -13.74
N ARG A 218 -3.07 19.86 -12.68
CA ARG A 218 -2.27 21.11 -12.72
C ARG A 218 -1.16 21.10 -13.76
N HIS A 219 -0.45 20.01 -13.92
CA HIS A 219 0.72 19.91 -14.81
C HIS A 219 0.45 19.18 -16.12
N GLY A 220 -0.68 18.49 -16.24
CA GLY A 220 -1.09 17.81 -17.46
C GLY A 220 -0.26 16.57 -17.81
N GLY A 221 0.31 15.88 -16.80
CA GLY A 221 0.91 14.56 -16.98
C GLY A 221 -0.18 13.49 -17.15
N ASP A 222 0.08 12.48 -17.98
CA ASP A 222 -0.87 11.42 -18.30
C ASP A 222 -1.41 10.71 -17.06
N LEU A 223 -2.73 10.49 -17.01
CA LEU A 223 -3.42 9.88 -15.89
C LEU A 223 -3.98 8.50 -16.24
N ILE A 224 -3.81 7.56 -15.32
CA ILE A 224 -4.67 6.39 -15.19
C ILE A 224 -5.69 6.76 -14.11
N TRP A 225 -6.98 6.80 -14.45
CA TRP A 225 -8.00 7.11 -13.48
C TRP A 225 -8.51 5.84 -12.81
N GLU A 226 -8.13 5.64 -11.54
CA GLU A 226 -8.62 4.53 -10.74
C GLU A 226 -10.00 4.83 -10.13
N ILE A 227 -10.94 3.91 -10.30
CA ILE A 227 -12.30 3.98 -9.78
C ILE A 227 -12.50 2.84 -8.79
N GLY A 228 -12.61 3.18 -7.51
CA GLY A 228 -12.96 2.24 -6.45
C GLY A 228 -14.46 2.10 -6.25
N SER A 229 -14.84 1.21 -5.34
CA SER A 229 -16.24 0.91 -4.97
C SER A 229 -17.04 2.10 -4.40
N GLY A 230 -16.35 3.17 -3.97
CA GLY A 230 -16.98 4.42 -3.55
C GLY A 230 -17.28 5.39 -4.69
N TYR A 231 -16.88 5.09 -5.93
CA TYR A 231 -17.06 5.91 -7.15
C TYR A 231 -16.67 7.38 -6.98
N PHE A 232 -15.64 7.66 -6.16
CA PHE A 232 -15.23 9.04 -5.90
C PHE A 232 -14.84 9.77 -7.19
N GLY A 233 -15.42 10.96 -7.36
CA GLY A 233 -15.29 11.77 -8.57
C GLY A 233 -16.35 11.47 -9.66
N CYS A 234 -17.08 10.34 -9.57
CA CYS A 234 -18.16 9.99 -10.50
C CYS A 234 -19.36 9.35 -9.79
N ARG A 235 -19.64 9.73 -8.55
CA ARG A 235 -20.76 9.20 -7.75
C ARG A 235 -21.94 10.15 -7.70
N ASN A 236 -23.14 9.59 -7.58
CA ASN A 236 -24.34 10.28 -7.16
C ASN A 236 -24.30 10.57 -5.64
N ASP A 237 -25.25 11.35 -5.16
CA ASP A 237 -25.29 11.74 -3.74
C ASP A 237 -25.62 10.55 -2.82
N ASP A 238 -26.32 9.52 -3.35
CA ASP A 238 -26.58 8.24 -2.69
C ASP A 238 -25.40 7.28 -2.69
N GLY A 239 -24.29 7.65 -3.37
CA GLY A 239 -23.08 6.85 -3.49
C GLY A 239 -23.03 5.90 -4.68
N SER A 240 -24.08 5.81 -5.48
CA SER A 240 -24.11 5.00 -6.70
C SER A 240 -23.29 5.61 -7.83
N PHE A 241 -22.98 4.82 -8.86
CA PHE A 241 -22.25 5.27 -10.06
C PHE A 241 -23.11 6.24 -10.89
N SER A 242 -22.51 7.39 -11.31
CA SER A 242 -23.10 8.34 -12.24
C SER A 242 -22.41 8.29 -13.59
N PRO A 243 -23.08 7.81 -14.64
CA PRO A 243 -22.55 7.81 -16.01
C PRO A 243 -22.17 9.20 -16.52
N GLU A 244 -22.96 10.22 -16.18
CA GLU A 244 -22.76 11.61 -16.63
C GLU A 244 -21.51 12.22 -15.98
N ARG A 245 -21.36 12.07 -14.66
CA ARG A 245 -20.18 12.55 -13.92
C ARG A 245 -18.93 11.78 -14.34
N PHE A 246 -19.07 10.48 -14.64
CA PHE A 246 -17.98 9.69 -15.17
C PHE A 246 -17.54 10.19 -16.54
N ALA A 247 -18.45 10.31 -17.50
CA ALA A 247 -18.14 10.76 -18.87
C ALA A 247 -17.50 12.14 -18.89
N ALA A 248 -18.00 13.08 -18.06
CA ALA A 248 -17.44 14.43 -17.93
C ALA A 248 -15.95 14.43 -17.55
N GLN A 249 -15.50 13.47 -16.76
CA GLN A 249 -14.10 13.35 -16.37
C GLN A 249 -13.27 12.43 -17.28
N ALA A 250 -13.88 11.32 -17.74
CA ALA A 250 -13.20 10.33 -18.57
C ALA A 250 -12.84 10.86 -19.96
N LEU A 251 -13.61 11.79 -20.52
CA LEU A 251 -13.35 12.41 -21.83
C LEU A 251 -12.17 13.40 -21.81
N ASP A 252 -11.71 13.84 -20.64
CA ASP A 252 -10.52 14.72 -20.53
C ASP A 252 -9.30 14.07 -21.23
N PRO A 253 -8.59 14.81 -22.12
CA PRO A 253 -7.43 14.28 -22.84
C PRO A 253 -6.28 13.80 -21.96
N GLN A 254 -6.18 14.31 -20.73
CA GLN A 254 -5.17 13.90 -19.77
C GLN A 254 -5.43 12.48 -19.24
N VAL A 255 -6.68 12.05 -19.17
CA VAL A 255 -7.06 10.69 -18.76
C VAL A 255 -6.82 9.73 -19.93
N LYS A 256 -5.84 8.86 -19.81
CA LYS A 256 -5.44 7.91 -20.86
C LYS A 256 -6.06 6.53 -20.70
N MET A 257 -6.26 6.11 -19.46
CA MET A 257 -6.76 4.78 -19.12
C MET A 257 -7.74 4.87 -17.95
N ILE A 258 -8.69 3.95 -17.91
CA ILE A 258 -9.63 3.79 -16.79
C ILE A 258 -9.32 2.46 -16.09
N GLU A 259 -9.02 2.51 -14.80
CA GLU A 259 -8.75 1.34 -13.98
C GLU A 259 -9.85 1.13 -12.93
N LEU A 260 -10.61 0.05 -13.07
CA LEU A 260 -11.61 -0.33 -12.07
C LEU A 260 -10.97 -1.15 -10.96
N LYS A 261 -10.97 -0.64 -9.74
CA LYS A 261 -10.35 -1.33 -8.61
C LYS A 261 -11.30 -2.33 -7.97
N LEU A 262 -11.10 -3.62 -8.21
CA LEU A 262 -11.84 -4.70 -7.56
C LEU A 262 -11.27 -4.98 -6.15
N SER A 263 -9.94 -5.00 -6.03
CA SER A 263 -9.23 -5.14 -4.76
C SER A 263 -7.81 -4.56 -4.85
N GLN A 264 -7.11 -4.51 -3.73
CA GLN A 264 -5.70 -4.09 -3.67
C GLN A 264 -4.92 -5.04 -2.76
N GLY A 265 -3.65 -5.29 -3.06
CA GLY A 265 -2.81 -6.25 -2.35
C GLY A 265 -2.60 -5.94 -0.87
N ALA A 266 -2.57 -4.66 -0.49
CA ALA A 266 -2.37 -4.26 0.90
C ALA A 266 -3.51 -4.66 1.86
N LYS A 267 -4.73 -4.79 1.36
CA LYS A 267 -5.94 -5.15 2.13
C LYS A 267 -7.04 -5.67 1.21
N PRO A 268 -6.89 -6.85 0.64
CA PRO A 268 -7.89 -7.42 -0.26
C PRO A 268 -9.23 -7.63 0.44
N GLY A 269 -10.34 -7.34 -0.25
CA GLY A 269 -11.69 -7.50 0.31
C GLY A 269 -12.09 -6.49 1.39
N HIS A 270 -11.24 -5.52 1.72
CA HIS A 270 -11.52 -4.47 2.69
C HIS A 270 -11.70 -3.12 1.99
N GLY A 271 -12.80 -2.44 2.24
CA GLY A 271 -13.06 -1.11 1.68
C GLY A 271 -12.02 -0.05 2.07
N GLY A 272 -12.03 1.07 1.36
CA GLY A 272 -11.19 2.22 1.68
C GLY A 272 -11.70 2.97 2.92
N MET A 273 -10.79 3.52 3.72
CA MET A 273 -11.11 4.40 4.83
C MET A 273 -10.17 5.61 4.84
N LEU A 274 -10.76 6.80 4.85
CA LEU A 274 -10.04 8.04 5.10
C LEU A 274 -10.69 8.72 6.33
N PRO A 275 -9.97 8.86 7.45
CA PRO A 275 -10.51 9.48 8.65
C PRO A 275 -11.00 10.90 8.39
N GLY A 276 -12.13 11.30 9.00
CA GLY A 276 -12.75 12.60 8.83
C GLY A 276 -11.80 13.77 9.11
N ALA A 277 -10.91 13.62 10.08
CA ALA A 277 -9.88 14.62 10.38
C ALA A 277 -8.95 14.95 9.18
N LYS A 278 -8.86 14.05 8.18
CA LYS A 278 -8.12 14.27 6.94
C LYS A 278 -9.00 14.76 5.79
N VAL A 279 -10.34 14.74 5.93
CA VAL A 279 -11.27 15.14 4.87
C VAL A 279 -11.41 16.67 4.87
N THR A 280 -10.46 17.34 4.23
CA THR A 280 -10.48 18.78 4.00
C THR A 280 -11.57 19.16 2.98
N PRO A 281 -11.96 20.44 2.85
CA PRO A 281 -12.90 20.89 1.83
C PRO A 281 -12.50 20.49 0.40
N GLU A 282 -11.21 20.47 0.09
CA GLU A 282 -10.69 20.08 -1.23
C GLU A 282 -10.82 18.57 -1.48
N ILE A 283 -10.55 17.75 -0.47
CA ILE A 283 -10.72 16.29 -0.54
C ILE A 283 -12.20 15.96 -0.64
N ALA A 284 -13.04 16.63 0.13
CA ALA A 284 -14.48 16.49 0.09
C ALA A 284 -15.04 16.79 -1.31
N ALA A 285 -14.59 17.89 -1.94
CA ALA A 285 -14.96 18.25 -3.31
C ALA A 285 -14.48 17.21 -4.35
N ALA A 286 -13.22 16.72 -4.24
CA ALA A 286 -12.68 15.72 -5.16
C ALA A 286 -13.40 14.37 -5.06
N ARG A 287 -13.86 13.99 -3.85
CA ARG A 287 -14.53 12.72 -3.60
C ARG A 287 -16.05 12.77 -3.70
N GLY A 288 -16.67 13.95 -3.66
CA GLY A 288 -18.11 14.12 -3.57
C GLY A 288 -18.67 13.63 -2.23
N VAL A 289 -18.04 14.01 -1.11
CA VAL A 289 -18.41 13.60 0.26
C VAL A 289 -18.47 14.82 1.21
N PRO A 290 -19.17 14.73 2.36
CA PRO A 290 -19.19 15.80 3.36
C PRO A 290 -17.80 16.05 3.98
N VAL A 291 -17.49 17.32 4.29
CA VAL A 291 -16.25 17.73 4.95
C VAL A 291 -16.21 17.22 6.39
N GLY A 292 -15.04 16.77 6.84
CA GLY A 292 -14.80 16.40 8.25
C GLY A 292 -15.45 15.11 8.71
N GLN A 293 -16.08 14.35 7.82
CA GLN A 293 -16.67 13.04 8.12
C GLN A 293 -15.79 11.91 7.58
N ASP A 294 -15.83 10.76 8.24
CA ASP A 294 -15.12 9.56 7.78
C ASP A 294 -15.62 9.16 6.39
N CYS A 295 -14.68 9.04 5.47
CA CYS A 295 -14.96 8.65 4.10
C CYS A 295 -14.66 7.17 3.93
N VAL A 296 -15.70 6.35 3.92
CA VAL A 296 -15.62 4.88 3.80
C VAL A 296 -16.09 4.46 2.42
N SER A 297 -15.31 3.60 1.76
CA SER A 297 -15.73 2.91 0.53
C SER A 297 -16.32 1.55 0.88
N PRO A 298 -17.39 1.10 0.23
CA PRO A 298 -17.87 -0.28 0.36
C PRO A 298 -16.77 -1.30 -0.01
N SER A 299 -16.88 -2.53 0.48
CA SER A 299 -15.97 -3.63 0.11
C SER A 299 -16.20 -4.15 -1.32
N ALA A 300 -17.40 -3.94 -1.88
CA ALA A 300 -17.79 -4.35 -3.22
C ALA A 300 -18.42 -3.19 -4.00
N HIS A 301 -18.36 -3.27 -5.32
CA HIS A 301 -19.05 -2.34 -6.21
C HIS A 301 -20.56 -2.56 -6.20
N SER A 302 -21.34 -1.47 -6.27
CA SER A 302 -22.81 -1.53 -6.36
C SER A 302 -23.30 -1.62 -7.82
N ALA A 303 -22.46 -1.33 -8.81
CA ALA A 303 -22.83 -1.34 -10.23
C ALA A 303 -22.85 -2.74 -10.85
N PHE A 304 -22.28 -3.73 -10.19
CA PHE A 304 -22.24 -5.13 -10.60
C PHE A 304 -22.02 -6.04 -9.39
N SER A 305 -22.51 -7.27 -9.49
CA SER A 305 -22.40 -8.32 -8.45
C SER A 305 -21.88 -9.66 -8.98
N THR A 306 -21.82 -9.82 -10.30
CA THR A 306 -21.39 -11.02 -10.99
C THR A 306 -20.26 -10.74 -11.99
N PRO A 307 -19.44 -11.75 -12.36
CA PRO A 307 -18.43 -11.61 -13.40
C PRO A 307 -18.98 -11.12 -14.74
N ILE A 308 -20.14 -11.59 -15.17
CA ILE A 308 -20.81 -11.13 -16.43
C ILE A 308 -21.19 -9.66 -16.35
N GLU A 309 -21.82 -9.25 -15.25
CA GLU A 309 -22.18 -7.83 -15.04
C GLU A 309 -20.95 -6.93 -15.06
N LEU A 310 -19.81 -7.38 -14.51
CA LEU A 310 -18.54 -6.66 -14.60
C LEU A 310 -18.08 -6.49 -16.05
N MET A 311 -18.20 -7.53 -16.90
CA MET A 311 -17.84 -7.40 -18.33
C MET A 311 -18.73 -6.36 -19.04
N HIS A 312 -20.02 -6.37 -18.80
CA HIS A 312 -20.93 -5.36 -19.35
C HIS A 312 -20.61 -3.95 -18.80
N PHE A 313 -20.24 -3.84 -17.53
CA PHE A 313 -19.85 -2.56 -16.95
C PHE A 313 -18.55 -2.03 -17.57
N ILE A 314 -17.56 -2.89 -17.85
CA ILE A 314 -16.33 -2.52 -18.59
C ILE A 314 -16.66 -1.98 -19.99
N ALA A 315 -17.55 -2.66 -20.73
CA ALA A 315 -17.98 -2.19 -22.04
C ALA A 315 -18.65 -0.81 -21.96
N ARG A 316 -19.53 -0.61 -20.96
CA ARG A 316 -20.19 0.68 -20.72
C ARG A 316 -19.18 1.79 -20.36
N LEU A 317 -18.20 1.53 -19.49
CA LEU A 317 -17.17 2.51 -19.17
C LEU A 317 -16.33 2.88 -20.39
N ARG A 318 -16.04 1.90 -21.26
CA ARG A 318 -15.30 2.14 -22.52
C ARG A 318 -16.09 3.03 -23.46
N GLU A 319 -17.37 2.80 -23.64
CA GLU A 319 -18.26 3.66 -24.40
C GLU A 319 -18.30 5.09 -23.83
N LEU A 320 -18.58 5.23 -22.54
CA LEU A 320 -18.67 6.53 -21.85
C LEU A 320 -17.35 7.31 -21.84
N SER A 321 -16.20 6.65 -21.92
CA SER A 321 -14.89 7.28 -22.03
C SER A 321 -14.48 7.63 -23.47
N GLY A 322 -15.37 7.41 -24.45
CA GLY A 322 -15.06 7.65 -25.86
C GLY A 322 -14.15 6.59 -26.48
N GLY A 323 -14.09 5.39 -25.93
CA GLY A 323 -13.31 4.28 -26.46
C GLY A 323 -11.89 4.18 -25.91
N LYS A 324 -11.59 4.79 -24.77
CA LYS A 324 -10.29 4.66 -24.07
C LYS A 324 -10.10 3.25 -23.50
N PRO A 325 -8.86 2.82 -23.24
CA PRO A 325 -8.60 1.55 -22.59
C PRO A 325 -9.25 1.48 -21.20
N VAL A 326 -10.01 0.41 -20.97
CA VAL A 326 -10.65 0.11 -19.67
C VAL A 326 -10.17 -1.24 -19.20
N GLY A 327 -9.65 -1.28 -17.97
CA GLY A 327 -9.22 -2.50 -17.32
C GLY A 327 -9.60 -2.51 -15.85
N PHE A 328 -9.08 -3.49 -15.13
CA PHE A 328 -9.29 -3.57 -13.69
C PHE A 328 -8.03 -3.99 -12.95
N LYS A 329 -7.99 -3.66 -11.67
CA LYS A 329 -6.95 -4.08 -10.72
C LYS A 329 -7.53 -5.02 -9.68
N LEU A 330 -6.79 -6.11 -9.40
CA LEU A 330 -7.15 -7.05 -8.35
C LEU A 330 -5.91 -7.64 -7.66
N CYS A 331 -6.07 -8.00 -6.40
CA CYS A 331 -5.26 -9.01 -5.75
C CYS A 331 -5.95 -10.36 -5.92
N ILE A 332 -5.21 -11.40 -6.27
CA ILE A 332 -5.79 -12.74 -6.41
C ILE A 332 -6.16 -13.27 -5.01
N GLY A 333 -7.42 -13.66 -4.89
CA GLY A 333 -8.00 -14.36 -3.75
C GLY A 333 -8.36 -15.80 -4.13
N HIS A 334 -9.65 -16.11 -4.12
CA HIS A 334 -10.12 -17.41 -4.56
C HIS A 334 -9.93 -17.65 -6.05
N ILE A 335 -9.31 -18.76 -6.40
CA ILE A 335 -8.94 -19.10 -7.78
C ILE A 335 -10.18 -19.24 -8.68
N TRP A 336 -11.28 -19.78 -8.16
CA TRP A 336 -12.53 -19.92 -8.93
C TRP A 336 -13.17 -18.57 -9.27
N GLU A 337 -13.00 -17.53 -8.45
CA GLU A 337 -13.48 -16.18 -8.77
C GLU A 337 -12.71 -15.60 -9.96
N TRP A 338 -11.37 -15.76 -9.97
CA TRP A 338 -10.57 -15.39 -11.13
C TRP A 338 -10.98 -16.15 -12.39
N PHE A 339 -11.18 -17.47 -12.27
CA PHE A 339 -11.64 -18.28 -13.41
C PHE A 339 -13.06 -17.91 -13.84
N GLY A 340 -13.95 -17.51 -12.92
CA GLY A 340 -15.27 -16.96 -13.22
C GLY A 340 -15.21 -15.70 -14.06
N LEU A 341 -14.30 -14.76 -13.74
CA LEU A 341 -14.03 -13.58 -14.56
C LEU A 341 -13.59 -13.96 -15.97
N VAL A 342 -12.71 -14.95 -16.10
CA VAL A 342 -12.21 -15.40 -17.43
C VAL A 342 -13.31 -16.10 -18.21
N LYS A 343 -14.17 -16.92 -17.58
CA LYS A 343 -15.35 -17.52 -18.23
C LYS A 343 -16.32 -16.45 -18.71
N ALA A 344 -16.56 -15.41 -17.93
CA ALA A 344 -17.39 -14.28 -18.33
C ALA A 344 -16.83 -13.55 -19.58
N MET A 345 -15.48 -13.38 -19.66
CA MET A 345 -14.84 -12.84 -20.85
C MET A 345 -15.05 -13.71 -22.08
N LEU A 346 -14.98 -15.04 -21.92
CA LEU A 346 -15.22 -15.99 -23.03
C LEU A 346 -16.67 -16.01 -23.46
N GLU A 347 -17.61 -15.95 -22.54
CA GLU A 347 -19.06 -16.02 -22.80
C GLU A 347 -19.57 -14.73 -23.48
N THR A 348 -19.13 -13.57 -23.01
CA THR A 348 -19.58 -12.27 -23.53
C THR A 348 -18.78 -11.77 -24.72
N ASP A 349 -17.60 -12.34 -24.99
CA ASP A 349 -16.56 -11.81 -25.88
C ASP A 349 -16.16 -10.35 -25.56
N ILE A 350 -16.49 -9.86 -24.35
CA ILE A 350 -16.04 -8.58 -23.81
C ILE A 350 -14.80 -8.84 -22.96
N THR A 351 -13.69 -8.20 -23.32
CA THR A 351 -12.46 -8.30 -22.53
C THR A 351 -12.06 -6.94 -21.98
N PRO A 352 -11.46 -6.86 -20.78
CA PRO A 352 -10.71 -5.68 -20.39
C PRO A 352 -9.55 -5.46 -21.37
N ASP A 353 -9.07 -4.22 -21.48
CA ASP A 353 -7.87 -3.92 -22.26
C ASP A 353 -6.61 -4.29 -21.49
N PHE A 354 -6.72 -4.26 -20.17
CA PHE A 354 -5.63 -4.61 -19.26
C PHE A 354 -6.15 -5.12 -17.91
N ILE A 355 -5.29 -5.82 -17.23
CA ILE A 355 -5.48 -6.30 -15.85
C ILE A 355 -4.22 -5.95 -15.04
N VAL A 356 -4.39 -5.27 -13.91
CA VAL A 356 -3.28 -5.04 -12.96
C VAL A 356 -3.36 -6.05 -11.84
N VAL A 357 -2.35 -6.90 -11.72
CA VAL A 357 -2.17 -7.83 -10.60
C VAL A 357 -1.43 -7.10 -9.48
N ASP A 358 -2.12 -6.86 -8.38
CA ASP A 358 -1.59 -6.16 -7.20
C ASP A 358 -1.32 -7.18 -6.08
N GLY A 359 -0.05 -7.47 -5.81
CA GLY A 359 0.36 -8.50 -4.87
C GLY A 359 0.19 -8.12 -3.40
N ALA A 360 0.12 -9.13 -2.55
CA ALA A 360 0.03 -9.00 -1.09
C ALA A 360 1.20 -8.22 -0.46
N GLU A 361 2.30 -8.01 -1.20
CA GLU A 361 3.42 -7.15 -0.79
C GLU A 361 3.05 -5.67 -0.68
N GLY A 362 1.84 -5.28 -1.10
CA GLY A 362 1.32 -3.93 -1.01
C GLY A 362 1.31 -3.38 0.41
N GLY A 363 1.13 -2.07 0.56
CA GLY A 363 1.04 -1.42 1.87
C GLY A 363 0.24 -0.13 1.77
N THR A 364 -0.57 0.13 2.79
CA THR A 364 -1.31 1.39 2.95
C THR A 364 -1.45 1.69 4.44
N GLY A 365 -1.48 2.98 4.79
CA GLY A 365 -1.71 3.39 6.18
C GLY A 365 -3.07 3.01 6.77
N ALA A 366 -3.99 2.47 5.96
CA ALA A 366 -5.33 2.06 6.37
C ALA A 366 -5.51 0.52 6.43
N ALA A 367 -4.44 -0.28 6.24
CA ALA A 367 -4.53 -1.73 6.29
C ALA A 367 -4.45 -2.24 7.74
N PRO A 368 -5.43 -3.04 8.22
CA PRO A 368 -5.26 -3.82 9.43
C PRO A 368 -4.07 -4.80 9.29
N ILE A 369 -3.42 -5.14 10.40
CA ILE A 369 -2.20 -5.96 10.40
C ILE A 369 -2.45 -7.31 9.76
N GLU A 370 -3.53 -8.00 10.11
CA GLU A 370 -3.87 -9.33 9.59
C GLU A 370 -4.11 -9.31 8.08
N PHE A 371 -4.66 -8.21 7.55
CA PHE A 371 -4.83 -8.04 6.11
C PHE A 371 -3.51 -7.79 5.39
N ALA A 372 -2.63 -6.96 5.99
CA ALA A 372 -1.34 -6.67 5.40
C ALA A 372 -0.41 -7.88 5.38
N ASP A 373 -0.52 -8.77 6.39
CA ASP A 373 0.43 -9.86 6.60
C ASP A 373 -0.07 -11.22 6.08
N HIS A 374 -1.42 -11.42 5.97
CA HIS A 374 -1.97 -12.76 5.75
C HIS A 374 -3.09 -12.85 4.71
N MET A 375 -3.42 -11.77 3.98
CA MET A 375 -4.51 -11.78 2.99
C MET A 375 -3.99 -11.54 1.58
N GLY A 376 -4.52 -12.32 0.63
CA GLY A 376 -4.21 -12.21 -0.81
C GLY A 376 -2.96 -12.96 -1.24
N ALA A 377 -2.86 -13.20 -2.54
CA ALA A 377 -1.70 -13.87 -3.12
C ALA A 377 -0.53 -12.90 -3.32
N PRO A 378 0.72 -13.31 -3.08
CA PRO A 378 1.89 -12.57 -3.52
C PRO A 378 1.88 -12.32 -5.03
N VAL A 379 2.57 -11.27 -5.48
CA VAL A 379 2.51 -10.84 -6.88
C VAL A 379 3.01 -11.90 -7.86
N GLN A 380 4.02 -12.69 -7.51
CA GLN A 380 4.58 -13.71 -8.40
C GLN A 380 3.56 -14.81 -8.70
N GLU A 381 2.91 -15.32 -7.66
CA GLU A 381 1.89 -16.36 -7.75
C GLU A 381 0.65 -15.85 -8.49
N GLY A 382 0.18 -14.64 -8.14
CA GLY A 382 -0.95 -14.00 -8.80
C GLY A 382 -0.69 -13.74 -10.28
N LEU A 383 0.48 -13.20 -10.61
CA LEU A 383 0.88 -12.89 -11.99
C LEU A 383 1.02 -14.15 -12.84
N ASN A 384 1.67 -15.19 -12.30
CA ASN A 384 1.81 -16.47 -12.98
C ASN A 384 0.44 -17.13 -13.25
N LEU A 385 -0.48 -17.10 -12.28
CA LEU A 385 -1.83 -17.61 -12.46
C LEU A 385 -2.58 -16.84 -13.55
N VAL A 386 -2.58 -15.49 -13.48
CA VAL A 386 -3.30 -14.64 -14.44
C VAL A 386 -2.75 -14.82 -15.84
N SER A 387 -1.43 -14.75 -16.02
CA SER A 387 -0.77 -14.89 -17.32
C SER A 387 -1.07 -16.26 -17.94
N ASN A 388 -0.86 -17.34 -17.18
CA ASN A 388 -1.10 -18.70 -17.66
C ASN A 388 -2.57 -18.98 -17.97
N THR A 389 -3.51 -18.48 -17.17
CA THR A 389 -4.93 -18.64 -17.47
C THR A 389 -5.28 -17.99 -18.81
N LEU A 390 -4.84 -16.75 -19.02
CA LEU A 390 -5.11 -16.03 -20.28
C LEU A 390 -4.44 -16.70 -21.50
N ILE A 391 -3.25 -17.27 -21.35
CA ILE A 391 -2.60 -18.11 -22.38
C ILE A 391 -3.44 -19.36 -22.64
N GLY A 392 -3.84 -20.07 -21.59
CA GLY A 392 -4.60 -21.32 -21.64
C GLY A 392 -5.98 -21.17 -22.28
N VAL A 393 -6.56 -19.97 -22.29
CA VAL A 393 -7.85 -19.68 -22.92
C VAL A 393 -7.72 -18.79 -24.18
N ARG A 394 -6.51 -18.60 -24.72
CA ARG A 394 -6.24 -17.79 -25.93
C ARG A 394 -6.62 -16.30 -25.83
N LEU A 395 -6.67 -15.73 -24.62
CA LEU A 395 -6.99 -14.30 -24.41
C LEU A 395 -5.76 -13.41 -24.17
N ARG A 396 -4.57 -13.98 -23.90
CA ARG A 396 -3.36 -13.23 -23.51
C ARG A 396 -2.96 -12.14 -24.51
N HIS A 397 -3.17 -12.35 -25.79
CA HIS A 397 -2.84 -11.39 -26.84
C HIS A 397 -3.81 -10.18 -26.88
N ARG A 398 -5.02 -10.33 -26.32
CA ARG A 398 -6.03 -9.27 -26.25
C ARG A 398 -5.88 -8.40 -25.00
N ILE A 399 -5.27 -8.93 -23.94
CA ILE A 399 -5.25 -8.32 -22.60
C ILE A 399 -3.80 -8.08 -22.17
N LYS A 400 -3.47 -6.84 -21.84
CA LYS A 400 -2.18 -6.49 -21.27
C LYS A 400 -2.19 -6.65 -19.75
N ILE A 401 -1.05 -7.05 -19.16
CA ILE A 401 -0.95 -7.32 -17.73
C ILE A 401 0.02 -6.32 -17.09
N GLY A 402 -0.49 -5.56 -16.12
CA GLY A 402 0.32 -4.76 -15.21
C GLY A 402 0.64 -5.54 -13.94
N ALA A 403 1.80 -5.30 -13.32
CA ALA A 403 2.18 -5.89 -12.04
C ALA A 403 2.53 -4.81 -11.01
N ALA A 404 2.02 -4.95 -9.79
CA ALA A 404 2.35 -4.11 -8.65
C ALA A 404 2.63 -4.97 -7.41
N GLY A 405 3.79 -4.76 -6.76
CA GLY A 405 4.21 -5.54 -5.59
C GLY A 405 5.70 -5.36 -5.30
N LYS A 406 6.07 -4.39 -4.45
CA LYS A 406 7.47 -4.08 -4.06
C LYS A 406 8.47 -3.89 -5.22
N VAL A 407 8.03 -3.46 -6.39
CA VAL A 407 8.89 -3.20 -7.55
C VAL A 407 9.60 -1.86 -7.38
N VAL A 408 10.92 -1.84 -7.24
CA VAL A 408 11.71 -0.62 -6.98
C VAL A 408 13.02 -0.53 -7.76
N ASN A 409 13.44 -1.59 -8.44
CA ASN A 409 14.67 -1.60 -9.24
C ASN A 409 14.48 -2.38 -10.54
N SER A 410 15.46 -2.33 -11.42
CA SER A 410 15.42 -2.95 -12.76
C SER A 410 15.36 -4.48 -12.74
N PHE A 411 15.93 -5.13 -11.72
CA PHE A 411 15.82 -6.59 -11.58
C PHE A 411 14.40 -6.99 -11.17
N ASP A 412 13.75 -6.22 -10.29
CA ASP A 412 12.33 -6.44 -9.96
C ASP A 412 11.45 -6.33 -11.21
N LEU A 413 11.70 -5.31 -12.06
CA LEU A 413 11.01 -5.17 -13.36
C LEU A 413 11.22 -6.40 -14.24
N ALA A 414 12.48 -6.79 -14.45
CA ALA A 414 12.83 -7.93 -15.30
C ALA A 414 12.17 -9.24 -14.82
N ARG A 415 12.11 -9.45 -13.51
CA ARG A 415 11.43 -10.60 -12.91
C ARG A 415 9.92 -10.59 -13.18
N MET A 416 9.24 -9.44 -13.08
CA MET A 416 7.82 -9.34 -13.38
C MET A 416 7.54 -9.57 -14.88
N PHE A 417 8.38 -9.02 -15.76
CA PHE A 417 8.26 -9.28 -17.20
C PHE A 417 8.46 -10.75 -17.54
N ALA A 418 9.44 -11.40 -16.93
CA ALA A 418 9.66 -12.84 -17.11
C ALA A 418 8.46 -13.69 -16.67
N LEU A 419 7.69 -13.24 -15.68
CA LEU A 419 6.46 -13.89 -15.21
C LEU A 419 5.21 -13.53 -16.03
N GLY A 420 5.35 -12.67 -17.03
CA GLY A 420 4.29 -12.34 -17.97
C GLY A 420 3.63 -10.98 -17.78
N ALA A 421 4.22 -10.05 -17.02
CA ALA A 421 3.78 -8.66 -17.03
C ALA A 421 4.16 -7.97 -18.34
N ASP A 422 3.36 -7.02 -18.79
CA ASP A 422 3.68 -6.10 -19.90
C ASP A 422 4.22 -4.76 -19.37
N TRP A 423 3.88 -4.37 -18.14
CA TRP A 423 4.44 -3.21 -17.43
C TRP A 423 4.36 -3.41 -15.90
N CYS A 424 5.02 -2.53 -15.17
CA CYS A 424 4.97 -2.51 -13.71
C CYS A 424 4.55 -1.15 -13.18
N ASN A 425 3.84 -1.17 -12.04
CA ASN A 425 3.50 0.01 -11.27
C ASN A 425 4.27 0.00 -9.93
N SER A 426 4.78 1.17 -9.53
CA SER A 426 5.47 1.36 -8.25
C SER A 426 4.88 2.53 -7.47
N GLY A 427 4.38 2.27 -6.26
CA GLY A 427 3.92 3.31 -5.34
C GLY A 427 5.07 3.80 -4.45
N ARG A 428 5.54 2.91 -3.56
CA ARG A 428 6.56 3.23 -2.57
C ARG A 428 7.91 3.61 -3.19
N GLY A 429 8.27 3.07 -4.36
CA GLY A 429 9.45 3.50 -5.10
C GLY A 429 9.40 4.99 -5.45
N PHE A 430 8.29 5.45 -6.03
CA PHE A 430 8.11 6.88 -6.34
C PHE A 430 7.93 7.75 -5.09
N MET A 431 7.36 7.24 -4.00
CA MET A 431 7.38 7.94 -2.70
C MET A 431 8.81 8.13 -2.19
N MET A 432 9.69 7.14 -2.30
CA MET A 432 11.10 7.26 -1.94
C MET A 432 11.84 8.24 -2.85
N ALA A 433 11.51 8.30 -4.14
CA ALA A 433 12.05 9.31 -5.06
C ALA A 433 11.66 10.74 -4.63
N LEU A 434 10.46 10.94 -4.09
CA LEU A 434 10.06 12.20 -3.45
C LEU A 434 10.85 12.52 -2.18
N GLY A 435 11.44 11.51 -1.52
CA GLY A 435 12.20 11.64 -0.28
C GLY A 435 11.57 10.95 0.93
N CYS A 436 10.69 9.96 0.73
CA CYS A 436 10.18 9.14 1.84
C CYS A 436 11.33 8.40 2.52
N ILE A 437 11.41 8.53 3.84
CA ILE A 437 12.43 7.88 4.69
C ILE A 437 11.96 6.58 5.34
N GLN A 438 10.77 6.09 4.96
CA GLN A 438 10.15 4.90 5.55
C GLN A 438 9.85 5.04 7.07
N ALA A 439 9.39 6.23 7.49
CA ALA A 439 9.02 6.48 8.89
C ALA A 439 7.77 5.71 9.37
N GLN A 440 7.03 5.07 8.47
CA GLN A 440 5.86 4.21 8.74
C GLN A 440 4.68 4.89 9.48
N VAL A 441 4.65 6.22 9.54
CA VAL A 441 3.58 7.02 10.17
C VAL A 441 2.57 7.57 9.17
N CYS A 442 2.42 6.93 8.01
CA CYS A 442 1.57 7.39 6.90
C CYS A 442 0.08 7.57 7.28
N HIS A 443 -0.42 6.78 8.23
CA HIS A 443 -1.80 6.83 8.72
C HIS A 443 -2.08 8.03 9.63
N THR A 444 -1.05 8.61 10.27
CA THR A 444 -1.23 9.62 11.33
C THR A 444 -1.43 11.04 10.81
N GLY A 445 -1.09 11.32 9.53
CA GLY A 445 -1.01 12.68 8.99
C GLY A 445 0.25 13.46 9.39
N ARG A 446 1.16 12.86 10.17
CA ARG A 446 2.38 13.48 10.71
C ARG A 446 3.64 13.06 9.95
N CYS A 447 3.53 12.87 8.63
CA CYS A 447 4.67 12.48 7.81
C CYS A 447 5.79 13.50 7.92
N PRO A 448 7.02 13.11 8.36
CA PRO A 448 8.12 14.07 8.55
C PRO A 448 8.65 14.65 7.24
N THR A 449 8.37 14.00 6.10
CA THR A 449 8.83 14.46 4.77
C THR A 449 7.74 15.16 3.96
N GLY A 450 6.55 15.43 4.56
CA GLY A 450 5.48 16.16 3.89
C GLY A 450 4.71 15.39 2.81
N ILE A 451 4.92 14.05 2.67
CA ILE A 451 4.33 13.27 1.58
C ILE A 451 2.90 12.84 1.92
N THR A 452 2.67 12.22 3.10
CA THR A 452 1.38 11.62 3.50
C THR A 452 0.70 12.45 4.59
N THR A 453 0.61 13.75 4.41
CA THR A 453 0.02 14.70 5.35
C THR A 453 -0.94 15.64 4.62
N GLN A 454 -1.87 16.21 5.37
CA GLN A 454 -2.73 17.31 4.94
C GLN A 454 -2.44 18.59 5.76
N ASP A 455 -1.39 18.56 6.58
CA ASP A 455 -0.91 19.74 7.33
C ASP A 455 -0.09 20.62 6.40
N PRO A 456 -0.54 21.88 6.13
CA PRO A 456 0.15 22.78 5.21
C PRO A 456 1.60 23.09 5.65
N MET A 457 1.86 23.11 6.96
CA MET A 457 3.21 23.38 7.50
C MET A 457 4.19 22.26 7.19
N ARG A 458 3.73 21.00 7.27
CA ARG A 458 4.54 19.83 6.91
C ARG A 458 4.64 19.67 5.39
N GLU A 459 3.55 19.93 4.68
CA GLU A 459 3.47 19.76 3.24
C GLU A 459 4.39 20.72 2.47
N ARG A 460 4.56 21.96 2.96
CA ARG A 460 5.47 22.94 2.35
C ARG A 460 6.94 22.51 2.31
N ALA A 461 7.37 21.57 3.16
CA ALA A 461 8.72 21.01 3.13
C ALA A 461 8.98 20.19 1.86
N LEU A 462 7.94 19.72 1.16
CA LEU A 462 8.04 19.08 -0.13
C LEU A 462 7.97 20.14 -1.25
N VAL A 463 9.13 20.58 -1.74
CA VAL A 463 9.24 21.58 -2.81
C VAL A 463 9.07 20.91 -4.16
N VAL A 464 7.94 21.13 -4.83
CA VAL A 464 7.55 20.48 -6.10
C VAL A 464 8.62 20.60 -7.18
N ALA A 465 9.18 21.81 -7.37
CA ALA A 465 10.20 22.08 -8.39
C ALA A 465 11.50 21.25 -8.19
N GLN A 466 11.82 20.87 -6.94
CA GLN A 466 12.99 20.04 -6.63
C GLN A 466 12.66 18.54 -6.68
N LYS A 467 11.41 18.15 -6.38
CA LYS A 467 11.03 16.75 -6.26
C LYS A 467 10.55 16.15 -7.57
N ALA A 468 9.90 16.91 -8.44
CA ALA A 468 9.47 16.42 -9.74
C ALA A 468 10.63 15.91 -10.64
N PRO A 469 11.78 16.63 -10.76
CA PRO A 469 12.94 16.08 -11.46
C PRO A 469 13.45 14.75 -10.86
N ARG A 470 13.38 14.57 -9.54
CA ARG A 470 13.79 13.30 -8.90
C ARG A 470 12.87 12.14 -9.29
N VAL A 471 11.57 12.41 -9.41
CA VAL A 471 10.58 11.42 -9.89
C VAL A 471 10.91 11.01 -11.33
N ALA A 472 11.16 11.96 -12.23
CA ALA A 472 11.55 11.71 -13.61
C ALA A 472 12.91 10.95 -13.69
N GLN A 473 13.92 11.40 -12.95
CA GLN A 473 15.24 10.76 -12.93
C GLN A 473 15.19 9.31 -12.40
N TYR A 474 14.38 9.06 -11.36
CA TYR A 474 14.20 7.70 -10.86
C TYR A 474 13.60 6.78 -11.92
N HIS A 475 12.60 7.23 -12.67
CA HIS A 475 12.02 6.50 -13.79
C HIS A 475 13.07 6.24 -14.88
N ALA A 476 13.67 7.29 -15.42
CA ALA A 476 14.66 7.21 -16.50
C ALA A 476 15.86 6.31 -16.14
N ASN A 477 16.46 6.50 -14.95
CA ASN A 477 17.62 5.72 -14.52
C ASN A 477 17.26 4.25 -14.22
N THR A 478 16.03 3.96 -13.81
CA THR A 478 15.57 2.57 -13.62
C THR A 478 15.38 1.87 -14.97
N LEU A 479 14.82 2.56 -15.97
CA LEU A 479 14.71 2.01 -17.33
C LEU A 479 16.07 1.92 -18.02
N HIS A 480 16.98 2.86 -17.76
CA HIS A 480 18.37 2.75 -18.26
C HIS A 480 19.05 1.48 -17.72
N ALA A 481 18.96 1.21 -16.41
CA ALA A 481 19.52 0.00 -15.83
C ALA A 481 18.79 -1.29 -16.32
N LEU A 482 17.48 -1.22 -16.62
CA LEU A 482 16.77 -2.32 -17.28
C LEU A 482 17.33 -2.58 -18.69
N LYS A 483 17.59 -1.51 -19.47
CA LYS A 483 18.21 -1.63 -20.79
C LYS A 483 19.55 -2.36 -20.72
N GLU A 484 20.40 -2.01 -19.77
CA GLU A 484 21.70 -2.67 -19.57
C GLU A 484 21.56 -4.16 -19.24
N LEU A 485 20.59 -4.53 -18.38
CA LEU A 485 20.28 -5.93 -18.09
C LEU A 485 19.82 -6.70 -19.33
N LEU A 486 18.93 -6.11 -20.13
CA LEU A 486 18.45 -6.72 -21.37
C LEU A 486 19.59 -6.93 -22.38
N GLN A 487 20.40 -5.90 -22.58
CA GLN A 487 21.58 -5.99 -23.48
C GLN A 487 22.53 -7.12 -23.06
N ALA A 488 22.85 -7.19 -21.77
CA ALA A 488 23.70 -8.25 -21.22
C ALA A 488 23.08 -9.65 -21.38
N ALA A 489 21.75 -9.75 -21.30
CA ALA A 489 21.03 -11.01 -21.53
C ALA A 489 20.86 -11.37 -23.03
N GLY A 490 21.29 -10.52 -23.96
CA GLY A 490 21.14 -10.73 -25.41
C GLY A 490 19.72 -10.43 -25.93
N LEU A 491 18.95 -9.62 -25.21
CA LEU A 491 17.58 -9.26 -25.54
C LEU A 491 17.49 -7.82 -26.06
N MET A 492 16.42 -7.51 -26.79
CA MET A 492 16.19 -6.18 -27.38
C MET A 492 15.05 -5.42 -26.71
N HIS A 493 14.10 -6.13 -26.07
CA HIS A 493 12.89 -5.53 -25.46
C HIS A 493 12.46 -6.33 -24.22
N PRO A 494 11.82 -5.69 -23.22
CA PRO A 494 11.35 -6.38 -22.02
C PRO A 494 10.36 -7.53 -22.29
N ASP A 495 9.57 -7.49 -23.36
CA ASP A 495 8.63 -8.55 -23.74
C ASP A 495 9.29 -9.86 -24.18
N GLN A 496 10.61 -9.84 -24.41
CA GLN A 496 11.42 -11.03 -24.70
C GLN A 496 11.91 -11.74 -23.44
N LEU A 497 11.65 -11.18 -22.25
CA LEU A 497 11.96 -11.84 -20.99
C LEU A 497 10.94 -12.95 -20.70
N TYR A 498 11.45 -14.15 -20.43
CA TYR A 498 10.69 -15.32 -20.03
C TYR A 498 11.29 -15.96 -18.80
N THR A 499 10.55 -16.83 -18.15
CA THR A 499 10.98 -17.52 -16.92
C THR A 499 12.25 -18.34 -17.08
N HIS A 500 12.64 -18.76 -18.31
CA HIS A 500 13.91 -19.46 -18.55
C HIS A 500 15.15 -18.56 -18.51
N HIS A 501 15.01 -17.24 -18.53
CA HIS A 501 16.14 -16.32 -18.37
C HIS A 501 16.56 -16.14 -16.90
N ILE A 502 15.68 -16.52 -15.94
CA ILE A 502 15.92 -16.33 -14.51
C ILE A 502 16.20 -17.68 -13.86
N VAL A 503 17.22 -17.69 -13.02
CA VAL A 503 17.61 -18.83 -12.18
C VAL A 503 17.39 -18.45 -10.73
N ARG A 504 16.87 -19.39 -9.94
CA ARG A 504 16.68 -19.25 -8.48
C ARG A 504 17.45 -20.34 -7.75
N ARG A 505 18.18 -19.95 -6.71
CA ARG A 505 18.77 -20.88 -5.76
C ARG A 505 17.70 -21.45 -4.84
N ILE A 506 17.60 -22.74 -4.77
CA ILE A 506 16.64 -23.45 -3.92
C ILE A 506 17.26 -23.75 -2.55
N ASP A 507 18.50 -24.25 -2.56
CA ASP A 507 19.29 -24.50 -1.37
C ASP A 507 20.79 -24.41 -1.68
N ALA A 508 21.65 -24.81 -0.75
CA ALA A 508 23.10 -24.73 -0.89
C ALA A 508 23.65 -25.47 -2.11
N THR A 509 22.95 -26.51 -2.60
CA THR A 509 23.42 -27.41 -3.66
C THR A 509 22.60 -27.33 -4.94
N ARG A 510 21.37 -26.82 -4.89
CA ARG A 510 20.43 -26.85 -6.02
C ARG A 510 20.05 -25.45 -6.48
N VAL A 511 20.11 -25.27 -7.78
CA VAL A 511 19.54 -24.13 -8.50
C VAL A 511 18.53 -24.63 -9.52
N ARG A 512 17.51 -23.84 -9.85
CA ARG A 512 16.53 -24.15 -10.89
C ARG A 512 16.24 -22.93 -11.75
N LEU A 513 16.01 -23.17 -13.02
CA LEU A 513 15.38 -22.16 -13.88
C LEU A 513 13.98 -21.84 -13.33
N LEU A 514 13.60 -20.58 -13.36
CA LEU A 514 12.27 -20.17 -12.91
C LEU A 514 11.17 -20.84 -13.74
N SER A 515 11.43 -21.16 -15.02
CA SER A 515 10.54 -21.93 -15.91
C SER A 515 10.24 -23.35 -15.43
N ALA A 516 11.15 -23.97 -14.67
CA ALA A 516 10.91 -25.28 -14.06
C ALA A 516 10.06 -25.22 -12.79
N MET A 517 9.95 -24.06 -12.18
CA MET A 517 9.17 -23.80 -10.96
C MET A 517 7.81 -23.17 -11.29
N MET A 518 7.79 -22.27 -12.26
CA MET A 518 6.64 -21.52 -12.76
C MET A 518 6.56 -21.68 -14.29
N PRO A 519 6.14 -22.85 -14.79
CA PRO A 519 6.10 -23.12 -16.21
C PRO A 519 5.05 -22.27 -16.91
N THR A 520 5.35 -21.86 -18.14
CA THR A 520 4.39 -21.19 -19.01
C THR A 520 3.46 -22.22 -19.64
N MET A 521 2.16 -21.95 -19.61
CA MET A 521 1.14 -22.82 -20.16
C MET A 521 1.16 -22.82 -21.70
N ARG A 522 0.81 -23.97 -22.33
CA ARG A 522 0.56 -24.05 -23.78
C ARG A 522 -0.69 -23.25 -24.14
N ILE A 523 -0.61 -22.54 -25.27
CA ILE A 523 -1.77 -21.75 -25.79
C ILE A 523 -2.97 -22.66 -25.99
N GLY A 524 -4.11 -22.29 -25.40
CA GLY A 524 -5.37 -23.02 -25.48
C GLY A 524 -5.50 -24.24 -24.59
N ALA A 525 -4.49 -24.54 -23.75
CA ALA A 525 -4.45 -25.79 -22.99
C ALA A 525 -5.62 -26.00 -22.02
N ILE A 526 -6.19 -24.93 -21.47
CA ILE A 526 -7.37 -25.04 -20.58
C ILE A 526 -8.62 -25.44 -21.38
N LEU A 527 -8.74 -24.97 -22.62
CA LEU A 527 -9.90 -25.25 -23.46
C LEU A 527 -9.81 -26.61 -24.16
N ASP A 528 -8.60 -27.02 -24.56
CA ASP A 528 -8.38 -28.20 -25.41
C ASP A 528 -8.05 -29.47 -24.62
N ASP A 529 -7.44 -29.34 -23.43
CA ASP A 529 -6.77 -30.45 -22.75
C ASP A 529 -6.66 -30.22 -21.22
N LEU A 530 -7.81 -29.89 -20.60
CA LEU A 530 -7.87 -29.55 -19.17
C LEU A 530 -7.38 -30.67 -18.26
N GLU A 531 -7.66 -31.93 -18.63
CA GLU A 531 -7.36 -33.10 -17.80
C GLU A 531 -5.85 -33.30 -17.55
N HIS A 532 -5.01 -32.88 -18.50
CA HIS A 532 -3.55 -32.98 -18.37
C HIS A 532 -2.89 -31.72 -17.80
N GLN A 533 -3.70 -30.72 -17.39
CA GLN A 533 -3.15 -29.52 -16.79
C GLN A 533 -2.86 -29.70 -15.29
N HIS A 534 -2.10 -28.76 -14.73
CA HIS A 534 -1.82 -28.72 -13.30
C HIS A 534 -3.13 -28.75 -12.48
N ASN A 535 -3.09 -29.38 -11.31
CA ASN A 535 -4.25 -29.56 -10.41
C ASN A 535 -5.03 -28.26 -10.17
N THR A 536 -4.37 -27.12 -10.07
CA THR A 536 -5.03 -25.81 -9.92
C THR A 536 -6.09 -25.58 -10.99
N TYR A 537 -5.79 -25.86 -12.28
CA TYR A 537 -6.73 -25.65 -13.38
C TYR A 537 -7.76 -26.77 -13.45
N ARG A 538 -7.31 -28.00 -13.37
CA ARG A 538 -8.17 -29.20 -13.44
C ARG A 538 -9.25 -29.19 -12.35
N LEU A 539 -8.90 -28.80 -11.12
CA LEU A 539 -9.81 -28.83 -9.98
C LEU A 539 -10.71 -27.60 -9.91
N TYR A 540 -10.17 -26.40 -10.14
CA TYR A 540 -10.91 -25.15 -9.89
C TYR A 540 -11.57 -24.55 -11.12
N TRP A 541 -11.10 -24.83 -12.34
CA TRP A 541 -11.74 -24.33 -13.55
C TRP A 541 -13.19 -24.81 -13.70
N PRO A 542 -13.53 -26.10 -13.47
CA PRO A 542 -14.92 -26.57 -13.54
C PRO A 542 -15.83 -25.94 -12.45
N LEU A 543 -15.27 -25.57 -11.30
CA LEU A 543 -16.04 -24.97 -10.21
C LEU A 543 -16.35 -23.49 -10.43
N ALA A 544 -15.67 -22.84 -11.34
CA ALA A 544 -15.86 -21.42 -11.62
C ALA A 544 -17.17 -21.16 -12.40
N ASP A 545 -17.84 -20.06 -12.05
CA ASP A 545 -19.11 -19.64 -12.67
C ASP A 545 -18.98 -18.21 -13.19
N ALA A 546 -19.43 -17.97 -14.42
CA ALA A 546 -19.47 -16.63 -15.02
C ALA A 546 -20.61 -15.76 -14.43
N HIS A 547 -21.63 -16.39 -13.89
CA HIS A 547 -22.83 -15.73 -13.34
C HIS A 547 -22.81 -15.58 -11.81
N SER A 548 -21.76 -16.10 -11.13
CA SER A 548 -21.65 -16.04 -9.68
C SER A 548 -20.20 -16.00 -9.25
N CYS A 549 -19.90 -15.24 -8.18
CA CYS A 549 -18.60 -15.33 -7.49
C CYS A 549 -18.53 -16.56 -6.56
N GLN A 550 -19.63 -17.28 -6.35
CA GLN A 550 -19.63 -18.52 -5.59
C GLN A 550 -19.23 -19.70 -6.48
N PRO A 551 -18.46 -20.65 -5.97
CA PRO A 551 -18.11 -21.83 -6.75
C PRO A 551 -19.33 -22.74 -6.96
N LEU A 552 -19.39 -23.38 -8.12
CA LEU A 552 -20.33 -24.46 -8.38
C LEU A 552 -20.03 -25.66 -7.47
N PRO A 553 -21.03 -26.46 -7.08
CA PRO A 553 -20.80 -27.67 -6.31
C PRO A 553 -19.95 -28.67 -7.12
N PRO A 554 -18.93 -29.31 -6.53
CA PRO A 554 -18.12 -30.30 -7.22
C PRO A 554 -18.96 -31.53 -7.62
N SER A 555 -18.70 -32.08 -8.80
CA SER A 555 -19.32 -33.31 -9.23
C SER A 555 -18.84 -34.53 -8.37
N ALA A 556 -19.60 -35.61 -8.37
CA ALA A 556 -19.21 -36.84 -7.67
C ALA A 556 -17.85 -37.39 -8.17
N GLU A 557 -17.55 -37.24 -9.47
CA GLU A 557 -16.27 -37.62 -10.08
C GLU A 557 -15.12 -36.75 -9.58
N GLN A 558 -15.34 -35.45 -9.45
CA GLN A 558 -14.34 -34.52 -8.92
C GLN A 558 -14.02 -34.80 -7.44
N LEU A 559 -15.02 -35.14 -6.64
CA LEU A 559 -14.85 -35.55 -5.25
C LEU A 559 -14.09 -36.89 -5.15
N ALA A 560 -14.37 -37.84 -6.05
CA ALA A 560 -13.67 -39.13 -6.11
C ALA A 560 -12.21 -38.99 -6.57
N ALA A 561 -11.96 -38.14 -7.56
CA ALA A 561 -10.62 -37.89 -8.13
C ALA A 561 -9.71 -37.07 -7.19
N SER A 562 -10.26 -36.36 -6.24
CA SER A 562 -9.52 -35.45 -5.36
C SER A 562 -10.13 -35.43 -3.96
N PRO A 563 -9.80 -36.41 -3.11
CA PRO A 563 -10.32 -36.51 -1.75
C PRO A 563 -9.98 -35.29 -0.86
N GLY A 564 -9.09 -34.42 -1.33
CA GLY A 564 -8.72 -33.15 -0.67
C GLY A 564 -9.54 -31.94 -1.07
N ILE A 565 -10.45 -32.04 -2.06
CA ILE A 565 -11.47 -31.00 -2.27
C ILE A 565 -12.51 -31.18 -1.17
N HIS A 566 -12.28 -30.50 -0.07
CA HIS A 566 -13.26 -30.49 1.00
C HIS A 566 -14.56 -29.87 0.47
N PRO A 567 -15.75 -30.39 0.81
CA PRO A 567 -17.04 -29.81 0.42
C PRO A 567 -17.21 -28.33 0.79
N THR A 568 -16.41 -27.81 1.72
CA THR A 568 -16.36 -26.39 2.07
C THR A 568 -15.77 -25.50 0.99
N VAL A 569 -15.03 -26.03 0.00
CA VAL A 569 -14.57 -25.26 -1.18
C VAL A 569 -15.75 -24.96 -2.12
N ALA A 570 -16.76 -25.80 -2.10
CA ALA A 570 -17.99 -25.68 -2.88
C ALA A 570 -19.17 -25.06 -2.10
N GLY A 571 -18.91 -24.27 -1.08
CA GLY A 571 -19.93 -23.79 -0.17
C GLY A 571 -20.27 -24.81 0.93
N ARG A 572 -21.11 -24.42 1.89
CA ARG A 572 -21.52 -25.32 2.99
C ARG A 572 -22.14 -26.59 2.40
N PRO A 573 -21.76 -27.81 2.89
CA PRO A 573 -22.39 -29.04 2.43
C PRO A 573 -23.92 -28.92 2.58
N ALA A 574 -24.65 -29.49 1.62
CA ALA A 574 -26.12 -29.46 1.64
C ALA A 574 -26.69 -29.91 3.00
N SER A 575 -25.99 -30.83 3.69
CA SER A 575 -26.31 -31.22 5.06
C SER A 575 -26.18 -30.11 6.10
N ALA A 576 -25.24 -29.15 5.94
CA ALA A 576 -25.08 -28.03 6.87
C ALA A 576 -26.12 -26.94 6.60
N VAL A 577 -26.53 -26.72 5.35
CA VAL A 577 -27.67 -25.86 5.00
C VAL A 577 -28.97 -26.48 5.51
N GLN A 578 -29.17 -27.78 5.33
CA GLN A 578 -30.32 -28.51 5.87
C GLN A 578 -30.34 -28.48 7.41
N ILE A 579 -29.19 -28.67 8.07
CA ILE A 579 -29.07 -28.55 9.52
C ILE A 579 -29.35 -27.10 9.98
N ALA A 580 -28.86 -26.10 9.26
CA ALA A 580 -29.14 -24.69 9.58
C ALA A 580 -30.61 -24.31 9.37
N GLU A 581 -31.26 -24.83 8.32
CA GLU A 581 -32.70 -24.67 8.10
C GLU A 581 -33.53 -25.43 9.14
N GLU A 582 -33.11 -26.64 9.50
CA GLU A 582 -33.77 -27.44 10.52
C GLU A 582 -33.61 -26.83 11.93
N LEU A 583 -32.46 -26.27 12.25
CA LEU A 583 -32.22 -25.50 13.47
C LEU A 583 -32.98 -24.18 13.46
N SER A 584 -33.13 -23.53 12.30
CA SER A 584 -33.96 -22.33 12.14
C SER A 584 -35.46 -22.64 12.33
N ARG A 585 -35.94 -23.78 11.80
CA ARG A 585 -37.32 -24.25 12.00
C ARG A 585 -37.61 -24.68 13.45
N LYS A 586 -36.58 -25.17 14.16
CA LYS A 586 -36.70 -25.58 15.59
C LYS A 586 -36.52 -24.42 16.56
N ARG A 587 -36.06 -23.22 16.12
CA ARG A 587 -36.10 -22.02 16.93
C ARG A 587 -37.58 -21.63 17.10
N LYS A 588 -38.14 -21.85 18.31
CA LYS A 588 -39.38 -21.23 18.70
C LYS A 588 -39.27 -19.72 18.45
N PRO A 589 -40.31 -19.07 17.91
CA PRO A 589 -40.28 -17.63 17.76
C PRO A 589 -39.90 -17.03 19.11
N VAL A 590 -38.84 -16.26 19.16
CA VAL A 590 -38.51 -15.43 20.30
C VAL A 590 -39.72 -14.51 20.44
N PRO A 591 -40.41 -14.50 21.59
CA PRO A 591 -41.52 -13.58 21.77
C PRO A 591 -41.04 -12.18 21.44
N ALA A 592 -41.83 -11.46 20.66
CA ALA A 592 -41.53 -10.07 20.31
C ALA A 592 -41.07 -9.35 21.56
N PRO A 593 -40.00 -8.56 21.54
CA PRO A 593 -39.56 -7.82 22.71
C PRO A 593 -40.75 -7.01 23.20
N VAL A 594 -41.13 -7.23 24.46
CA VAL A 594 -42.18 -6.47 25.14
C VAL A 594 -41.70 -5.02 25.13
N SER A 595 -42.29 -4.24 24.24
CA SER A 595 -42.00 -2.82 24.00
C SER A 595 -42.52 -1.88 25.12
N ALA A 596 -42.75 -2.42 26.27
CA ALA A 596 -43.27 -1.63 27.39
C ALA A 596 -42.54 -2.09 28.66
N LEU A 597 -41.48 -1.39 29.02
CA LEU A 597 -40.92 -1.24 30.37
C LEU A 597 -39.37 -1.07 30.35
N VAL A 598 -38.89 -0.24 29.44
CA VAL A 598 -37.55 0.35 29.64
C VAL A 598 -37.81 1.81 30.02
N PRO A 599 -37.50 2.25 31.24
CA PRO A 599 -37.61 3.66 31.60
C PRO A 599 -36.72 4.49 30.67
N GLU A 600 -37.24 5.62 30.24
CA GLU A 600 -36.58 6.60 29.35
C GLU A 600 -35.19 7.06 29.84
N GLN A 601 -34.86 6.78 31.09
CA GLN A 601 -33.55 7.07 31.69
C GLN A 601 -32.41 6.09 31.28
N ALA A 602 -32.73 4.92 30.73
CA ALA A 602 -31.68 3.96 30.27
C ALA A 602 -31.20 4.27 28.85
N LEU A 603 -31.96 5.03 28.06
CA LEU A 603 -31.56 5.48 26.72
C LEU A 603 -30.61 6.69 26.74
N ALA A 604 -30.58 7.45 27.86
CA ALA A 604 -29.66 8.58 28.00
C ALA A 604 -28.20 8.18 28.26
N PHE A 605 -27.95 6.92 28.66
CA PHE A 605 -26.59 6.43 28.93
C PHE A 605 -25.81 5.95 27.67
N HIS A 606 -26.51 5.72 26.56
CA HIS A 606 -25.86 5.31 25.31
C HIS A 606 -25.60 6.45 24.31
N SER A 607 -26.07 7.67 24.58
CA SER A 607 -25.80 8.83 23.73
C SER A 607 -24.64 9.71 24.20
N SER A 608 -23.99 9.37 25.32
CA SER A 608 -22.75 10.01 25.77
C SER A 608 -21.48 9.22 25.38
N ALA A 609 -21.43 8.69 24.17
CA ALA A 609 -20.14 8.37 23.56
C ALA A 609 -19.37 9.69 23.45
N ALA A 610 -18.41 9.87 24.33
CA ALA A 610 -17.59 11.07 24.39
C ALA A 610 -17.06 11.41 23.00
N SER A 611 -17.23 12.67 22.63
CA SER A 611 -16.59 13.24 21.44
C SER A 611 -15.10 12.82 21.42
N PRO A 612 -14.49 12.57 20.26
CA PRO A 612 -13.10 12.16 20.15
C PRO A 612 -12.07 13.11 20.79
N SER A 613 -12.51 14.29 21.25
CA SER A 613 -11.68 15.30 21.92
C SER A 613 -11.38 15.02 23.40
N GLN A 614 -12.00 14.00 24.03
CA GLN A 614 -11.80 13.68 25.46
C GLN A 614 -11.10 12.35 25.74
N VAL A 615 -10.61 11.65 24.71
CA VAL A 615 -9.70 10.53 24.95
C VAL A 615 -8.36 11.12 25.38
N PRO A 616 -7.86 10.86 26.59
CA PRO A 616 -6.54 11.31 26.99
C PRO A 616 -5.55 10.74 25.98
N ARG A 617 -4.78 11.60 25.35
CA ARG A 617 -3.72 11.22 24.40
C ARG A 617 -2.73 10.31 25.13
N GLU A 618 -2.89 9.01 25.02
CA GLU A 618 -1.77 8.12 25.24
C GLU A 618 -0.71 8.50 24.20
N TRP A 619 0.49 8.66 24.66
CA TRP A 619 1.63 9.05 23.87
C TRP A 619 1.90 7.95 22.82
N THR A 620 1.46 8.18 21.57
CA THR A 620 1.67 7.31 20.42
C THR A 620 2.63 7.93 19.40
N GLY A 621 3.35 9.00 19.77
CA GLY A 621 4.31 9.67 18.89
C GLY A 621 5.56 8.81 18.66
N SER A 622 6.06 8.76 17.43
CA SER A 622 7.37 8.21 17.09
C SER A 622 8.46 9.27 17.31
N GLY A 623 9.76 8.89 17.34
CA GLY A 623 10.86 9.85 17.43
C GLY A 623 10.91 10.87 16.29
N SER A 624 10.22 10.58 15.16
CA SER A 624 9.99 11.56 14.11
C SER A 624 9.20 12.80 14.58
N ASP A 625 8.35 12.66 15.60
CA ASP A 625 7.62 13.80 16.19
C ASP A 625 8.52 14.72 17.02
N LEU A 626 9.57 14.16 17.67
CA LEU A 626 10.59 14.96 18.37
C LEU A 626 11.45 15.74 17.38
N LEU A 627 11.82 15.12 16.26
CA LEU A 627 12.59 15.79 15.23
C LEU A 627 11.78 16.95 14.60
N ALA A 628 10.49 16.72 14.38
CA ALA A 628 9.59 17.74 13.85
C ALA A 628 9.35 18.88 14.86
N ALA A 629 9.26 18.56 16.16
CA ALA A 629 9.12 19.56 17.21
C ALA A 629 10.42 20.38 17.42
N ALA A 630 11.59 19.73 17.33
CA ALA A 630 12.88 20.41 17.38
C ALA A 630 13.06 21.38 16.20
N MET A 631 12.66 20.97 14.98
CA MET A 631 12.72 21.84 13.79
C MET A 631 11.72 23.00 13.84
N GLN A 632 10.60 22.88 14.56
CA GLN A 632 9.67 23.99 14.81
C GLN A 632 10.24 25.00 15.80
N LEU A 633 10.95 24.55 16.84
CA LEU A 633 11.60 25.44 17.81
C LEU A 633 12.74 26.25 17.19
N GLU A 634 13.52 25.64 16.30
CA GLU A 634 14.58 26.36 15.56
C GLU A 634 13.99 27.40 14.58
N GLY A 635 12.83 27.11 13.95
CA GLY A 635 12.15 28.04 13.05
C GLY A 635 11.49 29.23 13.77
N GLU A 636 11.07 29.07 15.01
CA GLU A 636 10.52 30.17 15.84
C GLU A 636 11.61 31.08 16.39
N ASP A 637 12.81 30.57 16.66
CA ASP A 637 13.96 31.37 17.11
C ASP A 637 14.56 32.20 15.95
N GLU A 638 14.62 31.67 14.72
CA GLU A 638 15.00 32.46 13.54
C GLU A 638 13.99 33.55 13.21
N ALA A 639 12.69 33.31 13.42
CA ALA A 639 11.65 34.33 13.20
C ALA A 639 11.68 35.47 14.27
N ARG A 640 12.12 35.18 15.49
CA ARG A 640 12.27 36.16 16.55
C ARG A 640 13.53 37.04 16.42
N THR A 641 14.61 36.51 15.85
CA THR A 641 15.85 37.25 15.63
C THR A 641 15.76 38.23 14.46
N HIS A 642 14.77 38.15 13.57
CA HIS A 642 14.54 39.07 12.47
C HIS A 642 13.51 40.17 12.75
N ALA A 643 12.87 40.18 13.92
CA ALA A 643 11.85 41.19 14.28
C ALA A 643 12.39 42.43 15.03
N ASP A 644 13.61 42.41 15.52
CA ASP A 644 14.21 43.49 16.32
C ASP A 644 15.40 44.18 15.61
N GLY A 645 15.17 44.68 14.39
CA GLY A 645 16.09 45.59 13.70
C GLY A 645 15.61 47.04 13.82
N PRO A 646 16.47 48.03 14.14
CA PRO A 646 16.04 49.41 14.35
C PRO A 646 15.62 50.07 13.03
N PRO A 647 14.70 51.04 13.06
CA PRO A 647 14.22 51.73 11.87
C PRO A 647 15.29 52.64 11.31
N HIS A 648 15.77 52.38 10.11
CA HIS A 648 16.59 53.35 9.37
C HIS A 648 15.73 54.50 8.84
N GLY A 649 16.02 55.67 9.33
CA GLY A 649 15.47 56.93 8.89
C GLY A 649 15.88 57.27 7.44
N LYS A 650 14.98 57.95 6.77
CA LYS A 650 15.17 58.54 5.44
C LYS A 650 16.28 59.58 5.42
N GLY A 651 17.14 59.49 4.47
CA GLY A 651 18.02 60.49 3.97
C GLY A 651 18.41 60.13 2.54
#